data_0206af157012e03c28712db57dfaa2c1
#
_entry.id   0206af157012e03c28712db57dfaa2c1
#
_cell.length_a   1.000
_cell.length_b   1.000
_cell.length_c   1.000
_cell.angle_alpha   90.00
_cell.angle_beta   90.00
_cell.angle_gamma   90.00
#
_symmetry.space_group_name_H-M   'P 1'
#
loop_
_entity.id
_entity.type
_entity.pdbx_description
1 polymer ?
#
loop_
_entity_poly.entity_id
_entity_poly.type
_entity_poly.pdbx_seq_one_letter_code
_entity_poly.pdbx_strand_id
1 'polypeptide(L)'
;MQLSSHVWATDQTLWFNAVVVNGRDHRPTEGSGLLYVDLIDPNGNIVAHKLVRLSQGTGYGSFDSYDDQTVGRHLIRAYTQWNGNFGEGFMFKTYVERVSSNPEIGKSLIDSLLVTEKPSGKVVLSGTLEKRGFDEVLDAKIPLFLHWKDGQDSLLLKHKNKKASRFQYEIPSKINWVTLSNGVRSETVVLNPNALDLQFFPESGKLVHGFKNQIAFKAVGIDGKGKIVEGTIFDNDNNHIADFKSNSLGMGSFTLYADSLKSYHARVDFPADPSGADVFPLPEVVRTGHILSVSRSTEKVWVRVASNTLKDNIAIKVSCRGTDYFLIEGPLQNGFLTKDLRSDQLPMGILVFTLLNENGQPLAERLFFNENDSARLELALTTDKASYGRRKATNLKVQVKNLLSKKEKVKVFAMAIHQDHWPKDEVNTLQSYFLMDSELKGNVENPGYYFNAQNENRLKDIDALLLTQGWRDYKYPIVRSSSQYYTAQKGLEMSGWVKYPDKKKKDGRLISLATFGKNPALYQTAIDSLGRFRFLLNNNYGAPIKALLSIAESSEKSKIDIFLERHQTPKVVYQRKPVVKKPDKVLKAIIYAQKERVRIDGIFDSLYGVTQLDEVVVSENRLTPEKAKFYKLYGDADVIISGEEIREKEKDWSYGLYSILLFNYGDQIEIERFPDGFMLAHVRAGSREATLIMVDGKLIPKEQYEFVPSMSPDVVESIELIKYAKFFKRRYLTVFPDADLFEIPDLGHIISIHTKGKVGVHGAKRATPGTLTTFIEQLSPIKEFYAPKYDTSDTADRNKPDLRSLVHWTPFFDLDASRTATLQFYNGDVLGAYVIIVEAISENGLMGYAEKSYEVRDEASQGLKR
;
A
#
# COMPACT_ATOMS: atom_id res chain seq x y z
N MET A 1 8.68 -0.56 6.68
CA MET A 1 9.46 -0.54 5.42
C MET A 1 10.12 0.80 5.24
N GLN A 2 11.35 0.81 4.76
CA GLN A 2 12.05 2.01 4.30
C GLN A 2 11.97 2.05 2.79
N LEU A 3 11.72 3.23 2.23
CA LEU A 3 11.66 3.47 0.80
C LEU A 3 12.80 4.38 0.36
N SER A 4 13.28 4.19 -0.86
CA SER A 4 14.31 5.08 -1.44
C SER A 4 13.77 6.48 -1.76
N SER A 5 12.47 6.63 -1.92
CA SER A 5 11.80 7.91 -2.14
C SER A 5 10.30 7.79 -1.85
N HIS A 6 9.66 8.91 -1.53
CA HIS A 6 8.20 9.04 -1.48
C HIS A 6 7.61 9.71 -2.72
N VAL A 7 8.46 10.14 -3.64
CA VAL A 7 8.08 10.60 -4.98
C VAL A 7 8.86 9.77 -5.98
N TRP A 8 8.20 9.28 -6.98
CA TRP A 8 8.71 8.28 -7.88
C TRP A 8 8.33 8.63 -9.33
N ALA A 9 9.33 8.88 -10.16
CA ALA A 9 9.13 9.29 -11.55
C ALA A 9 9.20 8.11 -12.51
N THR A 10 8.70 8.31 -13.73
CA THR A 10 8.85 7.37 -14.84
C THR A 10 10.32 6.96 -15.03
N ASP A 11 10.57 5.72 -15.39
CA ASP A 11 11.90 5.11 -15.59
C ASP A 11 12.79 5.09 -14.34
N GLN A 12 12.20 5.30 -13.18
CA GLN A 12 12.89 5.13 -11.91
C GLN A 12 12.46 3.84 -11.21
N THR A 13 13.39 3.25 -10.50
CA THR A 13 13.13 2.12 -9.60
C THR A 13 12.91 2.64 -8.19
N LEU A 14 11.79 2.30 -7.60
CA LEU A 14 11.51 2.54 -6.18
C LEU A 14 11.98 1.34 -5.38
N TRP A 15 13.05 1.54 -4.62
CA TRP A 15 13.63 0.51 -3.76
C TRP A 15 12.98 0.49 -2.40
N PHE A 16 12.87 -0.69 -1.80
CA PHE A 16 12.39 -0.83 -0.44
C PHE A 16 13.14 -1.88 0.36
N ASN A 17 13.29 -1.62 1.65
CA ASN A 17 13.66 -2.58 2.68
C ASN A 17 12.48 -2.82 3.61
N ALA A 18 12.34 -4.03 4.10
CA ALA A 18 11.30 -4.41 5.04
C ALA A 18 11.91 -5.10 6.26
N VAL A 19 11.34 -4.80 7.42
CA VAL A 19 11.63 -5.50 8.67
C VAL A 19 10.31 -6.00 9.23
N VAL A 20 10.27 -7.28 9.60
CA VAL A 20 9.15 -7.90 10.30
C VAL A 20 9.61 -8.25 11.71
N VAL A 21 8.92 -7.72 12.69
CA VAL A 21 9.27 -7.85 14.10
C VAL A 21 8.14 -8.50 14.90
N ASN A 22 8.47 -9.03 16.07
CA ASN A 22 7.50 -9.39 17.07
C ASN A 22 6.86 -8.12 17.65
N GLY A 23 5.55 -8.03 17.67
CA GLY A 23 4.82 -6.84 18.10
C GLY A 23 5.00 -6.47 19.58
N ARG A 24 5.50 -7.36 20.45
CA ARG A 24 5.70 -7.09 21.88
C ARG A 24 7.04 -6.44 22.18
N ASP A 25 8.11 -6.92 21.57
CA ASP A 25 9.50 -6.57 21.94
C ASP A 25 10.33 -6.05 20.75
N HIS A 26 9.72 -5.94 19.58
CA HIS A 26 10.31 -5.47 18.32
C HIS A 26 11.51 -6.32 17.84
N ARG A 27 11.71 -7.53 18.37
CA ARG A 27 12.74 -8.42 17.86
C ARG A 27 12.42 -8.85 16.44
N PRO A 28 13.39 -8.77 15.50
CA PRO A 28 13.23 -9.35 14.18
C PRO A 28 12.80 -10.82 14.29
N THR A 29 11.75 -11.22 13.56
CA THR A 29 11.17 -12.54 13.73
C THR A 29 11.37 -13.42 12.50
N GLU A 30 11.68 -14.70 12.74
CA GLU A 30 11.68 -15.76 11.73
C GLU A 30 10.35 -16.52 11.66
N GLY A 31 9.33 -16.03 12.39
CA GLY A 31 7.99 -16.62 12.39
C GLY A 31 7.38 -16.69 10.99
N SER A 32 7.56 -15.64 10.19
CA SER A 32 7.15 -15.60 8.78
C SER A 32 8.37 -15.50 7.87
N GLY A 33 8.47 -16.37 6.87
CA GLY A 33 9.53 -16.40 5.87
C GLY A 33 9.14 -15.74 4.56
N LEU A 34 7.89 -15.24 4.44
CA LEU A 34 7.34 -14.63 3.24
C LEU A 34 6.62 -13.33 3.59
N LEU A 35 6.90 -12.27 2.81
CA LEU A 35 6.22 -10.97 2.87
C LEU A 35 5.56 -10.71 1.53
N TYR A 36 4.29 -10.34 1.57
CA TYR A 36 3.52 -9.85 0.44
C TYR A 36 3.62 -8.33 0.39
N VAL A 37 3.93 -7.77 -0.77
CA VAL A 37 4.00 -6.32 -0.97
C VAL A 37 3.22 -5.95 -2.21
N ASP A 38 2.13 -5.21 -2.00
CA ASP A 38 1.24 -4.74 -3.06
C ASP A 38 1.53 -3.27 -3.37
N LEU A 39 1.55 -2.94 -4.64
CA LEU A 39 1.48 -1.57 -5.15
C LEU A 39 0.07 -1.35 -5.70
N ILE A 40 -0.63 -0.36 -5.18
CA ILE A 40 -2.04 -0.10 -5.46
C ILE A 40 -2.15 1.29 -6.07
N ASP A 41 -2.83 1.37 -7.21
CA ASP A 41 -3.01 2.61 -7.96
C ASP A 41 -4.03 3.57 -7.29
N PRO A 42 -4.16 4.84 -7.75
CA PRO A 42 -5.15 5.79 -7.24
C PRO A 42 -6.61 5.34 -7.40
N ASN A 43 -6.90 4.36 -8.24
CA ASN A 43 -8.23 3.81 -8.45
C ASN A 43 -8.56 2.69 -7.45
N GLY A 44 -7.55 2.18 -6.73
CA GLY A 44 -7.68 1.09 -5.77
C GLY A 44 -7.36 -0.29 -6.34
N ASN A 45 -6.79 -0.38 -7.55
CA ASN A 45 -6.38 -1.62 -8.17
C ASN A 45 -4.95 -1.99 -7.77
N ILE A 46 -4.69 -3.28 -7.54
CA ILE A 46 -3.35 -3.79 -7.34
C ILE A 46 -2.67 -3.85 -8.72
N VAL A 47 -1.68 -2.99 -8.93
CA VAL A 47 -0.93 -2.89 -10.20
C VAL A 47 0.39 -3.66 -10.17
N ALA A 48 0.88 -3.99 -9.00
CA ALA A 48 2.01 -4.90 -8.83
C ALA A 48 1.91 -5.64 -7.50
N HIS A 49 2.27 -6.92 -7.52
CA HIS A 49 2.32 -7.80 -6.36
C HIS A 49 3.70 -8.43 -6.27
N LYS A 50 4.36 -8.34 -5.12
CA LYS A 50 5.68 -8.89 -4.88
C LYS A 50 5.66 -9.88 -3.73
N LEU A 51 6.25 -11.04 -3.97
CA LEU A 51 6.54 -12.04 -2.95
C LEU A 51 8.00 -11.90 -2.54
N VAL A 52 8.24 -11.44 -1.33
CA VAL A 52 9.59 -11.14 -0.81
C VAL A 52 9.97 -12.17 0.24
N ARG A 53 11.12 -12.80 0.05
CA ARG A 53 11.69 -13.68 1.08
C ARG A 53 12.11 -12.87 2.28
N LEU A 54 11.73 -13.33 3.46
CA LEU A 54 12.26 -12.84 4.73
C LEU A 54 13.37 -13.77 5.25
N SER A 55 14.48 -13.17 5.62
CA SER A 55 15.59 -13.85 6.29
C SER A 55 15.92 -13.11 7.57
N GLN A 56 15.84 -13.78 8.70
CA GLN A 56 16.00 -13.15 10.02
C GLN A 56 15.15 -11.88 10.18
N GLY A 57 13.89 -11.95 9.74
CA GLY A 57 12.95 -10.84 9.80
C GLY A 57 13.17 -9.72 8.79
N THR A 58 14.17 -9.80 7.91
CA THR A 58 14.45 -8.73 6.92
C THR A 58 14.25 -9.22 5.50
N GLY A 59 13.79 -8.33 4.63
CA GLY A 59 13.63 -8.57 3.20
C GLY A 59 13.72 -7.27 2.41
N TYR A 60 13.92 -7.33 1.10
CA TYR A 60 14.03 -6.17 0.25
C TYR A 60 13.53 -6.46 -1.16
N GLY A 61 13.25 -5.41 -1.90
CA GLY A 61 12.75 -5.50 -3.27
C GLY A 61 12.64 -4.14 -3.92
N SER A 62 11.96 -4.11 -5.07
CA SER A 62 11.78 -2.89 -5.85
C SER A 62 10.52 -2.92 -6.69
N PHE A 63 10.06 -1.72 -7.05
CA PHE A 63 9.05 -1.50 -8.08
C PHE A 63 9.65 -0.62 -9.17
N ASP A 64 9.48 -1.02 -10.42
CA ASP A 64 9.85 -0.22 -11.57
C ASP A 64 8.66 0.62 -12.03
N SER A 65 8.92 1.81 -12.57
CA SER A 65 7.91 2.71 -13.09
C SER A 65 7.98 2.75 -14.61
N TYR A 66 6.84 2.59 -15.25
CA TYR A 66 6.68 2.62 -16.71
C TYR A 66 5.71 3.72 -17.13
N ASP A 67 5.79 4.19 -18.36
CA ASP A 67 5.00 5.30 -18.88
C ASP A 67 3.48 5.05 -18.88
N ASP A 68 3.06 3.81 -19.08
CA ASP A 68 1.66 3.40 -19.13
C ASP A 68 0.96 3.33 -17.75
N GLN A 69 1.73 3.42 -16.67
CA GLN A 69 1.15 3.38 -15.33
C GLN A 69 0.45 4.70 -14.96
N THR A 70 -0.61 4.59 -14.17
CA THR A 70 -1.38 5.71 -13.63
C THR A 70 -0.48 6.65 -12.81
N VAL A 71 -0.59 7.97 -13.00
CA VAL A 71 0.08 8.97 -12.17
C VAL A 71 -0.75 9.28 -10.93
N GLY A 72 -0.10 9.81 -9.89
CA GLY A 72 -0.73 10.22 -8.64
C GLY A 72 -0.33 9.33 -7.46
N ARG A 73 -1.13 9.42 -6.41
CA ARG A 73 -0.80 8.83 -5.12
C ARG A 73 -1.06 7.33 -5.09
N HIS A 74 0.00 6.51 -5.10
CA HIS A 74 -0.07 5.06 -4.98
C HIS A 74 0.04 4.63 -3.52
N LEU A 75 -0.66 3.55 -3.15
CA LEU A 75 -0.55 2.92 -1.83
C LEU A 75 0.39 1.72 -1.93
N ILE A 76 1.41 1.68 -1.09
CA ILE A 76 2.20 0.47 -0.83
C ILE A 76 1.65 -0.17 0.43
N ARG A 77 1.26 -1.44 0.32
CA ARG A 77 0.79 -2.27 1.43
C ARG A 77 1.72 -3.46 1.56
N ALA A 78 2.17 -3.74 2.79
CA ALA A 78 2.99 -4.92 3.06
C ALA A 78 2.44 -5.71 4.25
N TYR A 79 2.38 -7.03 4.12
CA TYR A 79 1.82 -7.92 5.13
C TYR A 79 2.37 -9.34 5.01
N THR A 80 2.37 -10.06 6.11
CA THR A 80 2.53 -11.52 6.14
C THR A 80 1.16 -12.18 6.25
N GLN A 81 1.04 -13.44 5.92
CA GLN A 81 -0.23 -14.17 6.11
C GLN A 81 -0.71 -14.10 7.56
N TRP A 82 0.23 -14.12 8.53
CA TRP A 82 -0.08 -13.98 9.96
C TRP A 82 -0.82 -12.69 10.31
N ASN A 83 -0.54 -11.57 9.61
CA ASN A 83 -1.24 -10.30 9.82
C ASN A 83 -2.74 -10.39 9.54
N GLY A 84 -3.18 -11.31 8.68
CA GLY A 84 -4.60 -11.56 8.40
C GLY A 84 -5.44 -11.86 9.64
N ASN A 85 -4.84 -12.43 10.70
CA ASN A 85 -5.53 -12.69 11.96
C ASN A 85 -5.95 -11.43 12.72
N PHE A 86 -5.33 -10.28 12.42
CA PHE A 86 -5.52 -9.02 13.16
C PHE A 86 -6.22 -7.94 12.35
N GLY A 87 -6.45 -8.20 11.06
CA GLY A 87 -7.10 -7.27 10.13
C GLY A 87 -6.16 -6.21 9.56
N GLU A 88 -6.73 -5.33 8.72
CA GLU A 88 -5.97 -4.34 7.94
C GLU A 88 -5.17 -3.32 8.77
N GLY A 89 -5.59 -3.02 10.00
CA GLY A 89 -4.88 -2.09 10.90
C GLY A 89 -3.48 -2.56 11.28
N PHE A 90 -3.18 -3.85 11.12
CA PHE A 90 -1.89 -4.46 11.42
C PHE A 90 -1.03 -4.71 10.18
N MET A 91 -1.45 -4.23 9.02
CA MET A 91 -0.67 -4.25 7.80
C MET A 91 0.06 -2.92 7.65
N PHE A 92 1.30 -2.97 7.21
CA PHE A 92 2.03 -1.75 6.87
C PHE A 92 1.39 -1.06 5.67
N LYS A 93 1.22 0.26 5.74
CA LYS A 93 0.68 1.08 4.66
C LYS A 93 1.47 2.37 4.57
N THR A 94 1.87 2.74 3.37
CA THR A 94 2.46 4.05 3.08
C THR A 94 2.07 4.49 1.68
N TYR A 95 2.12 5.80 1.42
CA TYR A 95 1.78 6.34 0.13
C TYR A 95 3.02 6.92 -0.55
N VAL A 96 3.09 6.73 -1.86
CA VAL A 96 4.09 7.30 -2.73
C VAL A 96 3.43 8.07 -3.86
N GLU A 97 3.99 9.20 -4.23
CA GLU A 97 3.47 10.00 -5.34
C GLU A 97 4.20 9.61 -6.62
N ARG A 98 3.48 9.05 -7.58
CA ARG A 98 4.03 8.76 -8.89
C ARG A 98 3.84 9.95 -9.82
N VAL A 99 4.91 10.39 -10.45
CA VAL A 99 4.91 11.48 -11.43
C VAL A 99 5.40 10.98 -12.78
N SER A 100 4.85 11.55 -13.86
CA SER A 100 5.30 11.26 -15.22
C SER A 100 6.17 12.38 -15.75
N SER A 101 7.19 12.01 -16.53
CA SER A 101 7.97 12.94 -17.34
C SER A 101 7.22 13.43 -18.57
N ASN A 102 6.18 12.70 -19.00
CA ASN A 102 5.36 13.06 -20.13
C ASN A 102 4.46 14.26 -19.78
N PRO A 103 4.66 15.45 -20.40
CA PRO A 103 3.89 16.64 -20.09
C PRO A 103 2.40 16.47 -20.41
N GLU A 104 2.03 15.55 -21.29
CA GLU A 104 0.65 15.29 -21.66
C GLU A 104 -0.12 14.56 -20.54
N ILE A 105 0.56 13.70 -19.79
CA ILE A 105 -0.05 12.98 -18.65
C ILE A 105 -0.28 13.91 -17.45
N GLY A 106 0.53 14.96 -17.29
CA GLY A 106 0.41 15.95 -16.22
C GLY A 106 -0.65 17.04 -16.47
N LYS A 107 -1.34 17.02 -17.62
CA LYS A 107 -2.42 17.97 -17.91
C LYS A 107 -3.68 17.67 -17.12
N SER A 108 -4.47 18.72 -16.85
CA SER A 108 -5.77 18.59 -16.20
C SER A 108 -6.66 17.59 -16.97
N LEU A 109 -7.39 16.76 -16.23
CA LEU A 109 -8.46 15.93 -16.78
C LEU A 109 -9.61 16.80 -17.29
N ILE A 110 -9.77 17.97 -16.70
CA ILE A 110 -10.89 18.86 -16.90
C ILE A 110 -10.40 20.09 -17.66
N ASP A 111 -10.95 20.32 -18.83
CA ASP A 111 -10.67 21.49 -19.67
C ASP A 111 -11.38 22.75 -19.14
N SER A 112 -12.64 22.61 -18.74
CA SER A 112 -13.42 23.65 -18.11
C SER A 112 -14.29 23.11 -16.99
N LEU A 113 -14.37 23.86 -15.88
CA LEU A 113 -15.17 23.49 -14.73
C LEU A 113 -15.94 24.72 -14.22
N LEU A 114 -17.24 24.55 -14.04
CA LEU A 114 -18.10 25.51 -13.40
C LEU A 114 -18.77 24.85 -12.19
N VAL A 115 -18.64 25.48 -11.05
CA VAL A 115 -19.32 25.12 -9.81
C VAL A 115 -20.42 26.12 -9.57
N THR A 116 -21.67 25.67 -9.51
CA THR A 116 -22.83 26.54 -9.26
C THR A 116 -23.62 26.01 -8.07
N GLU A 117 -23.97 26.92 -7.17
CA GLU A 117 -24.87 26.61 -6.06
C GLU A 117 -26.30 26.98 -6.46
N LYS A 118 -27.24 26.05 -6.30
CA LYS A 118 -28.66 26.27 -6.52
C LYS A 118 -29.28 26.94 -5.29
N PRO A 119 -30.39 27.68 -5.45
CA PRO A 119 -31.14 28.23 -4.32
C PRO A 119 -31.57 27.19 -3.28
N SER A 120 -31.60 25.92 -3.66
CA SER A 120 -31.89 24.78 -2.77
C SER A 120 -30.70 24.35 -1.92
N GLY A 121 -29.54 25.03 -2.01
CA GLY A 121 -28.29 24.64 -1.32
C GLY A 121 -27.59 23.45 -1.96
N LYS A 122 -28.04 22.96 -3.10
CA LYS A 122 -27.37 21.88 -3.84
C LYS A 122 -26.29 22.43 -4.77
N VAL A 123 -25.15 21.80 -4.81
CA VAL A 123 -24.04 22.20 -5.68
C VAL A 123 -24.06 21.39 -6.97
N VAL A 124 -23.92 22.07 -8.10
CA VAL A 124 -23.85 21.45 -9.43
C VAL A 124 -22.45 21.65 -10.01
N LEU A 125 -21.78 20.57 -10.33
CA LEU A 125 -20.57 20.55 -11.13
C LEU A 125 -20.93 20.43 -12.60
N SER A 126 -20.48 21.36 -13.42
CA SER A 126 -20.62 21.30 -14.87
C SER A 126 -19.26 21.52 -15.51
N GLY A 127 -18.90 20.70 -16.48
CA GLY A 127 -17.59 20.83 -17.09
C GLY A 127 -17.42 20.06 -18.39
N THR A 128 -16.23 20.19 -18.95
CA THR A 128 -15.80 19.45 -20.13
C THR A 128 -14.52 18.68 -19.80
N LEU A 129 -14.46 17.43 -20.25
CA LEU A 129 -13.23 16.64 -20.15
C LEU A 129 -12.29 17.00 -21.29
N GLU A 130 -10.99 16.99 -20.99
CA GLU A 130 -9.96 17.22 -21.98
C GLU A 130 -10.03 16.17 -23.10
N LYS A 131 -9.81 16.64 -24.32
CA LYS A 131 -10.02 15.90 -25.56
C LYS A 131 -8.98 14.80 -25.84
N ARG A 132 -7.81 14.88 -25.23
CA ARG A 132 -6.66 14.05 -25.55
C ARG A 132 -6.66 12.73 -24.78
N GLY A 133 -6.34 11.65 -25.49
CA GLY A 133 -6.33 10.29 -25.00
C GLY A 133 -7.54 9.45 -25.43
N PHE A 134 -8.50 10.08 -26.17
CA PHE A 134 -9.67 9.38 -26.70
C PHE A 134 -9.76 9.44 -28.23
N ASP A 135 -8.72 9.92 -28.90
CA ASP A 135 -8.74 10.19 -30.36
C ASP A 135 -8.90 8.93 -31.23
N GLU A 136 -8.75 7.73 -30.65
CA GLU A 136 -8.87 6.46 -31.35
C GLU A 136 -10.19 5.70 -31.13
N VAL A 137 -11.06 6.21 -30.22
CA VAL A 137 -12.32 5.54 -29.88
C VAL A 137 -13.49 6.30 -30.50
N LEU A 138 -13.99 5.81 -31.63
CA LEU A 138 -15.20 6.28 -32.28
C LEU A 138 -16.43 5.91 -31.45
N ASP A 139 -17.21 6.90 -31.01
CA ASP A 139 -18.53 6.77 -30.33
C ASP A 139 -18.56 5.91 -29.03
N ALA A 140 -17.52 5.95 -28.22
CA ALA A 140 -17.49 5.24 -26.95
C ALA A 140 -18.19 6.01 -25.80
N LYS A 141 -18.71 5.28 -24.86
CA LYS A 141 -19.14 5.81 -23.56
C LYS A 141 -17.94 5.82 -22.63
N ILE A 142 -17.57 7.00 -22.12
CA ILE A 142 -16.45 7.19 -21.21
C ILE A 142 -16.99 7.25 -19.78
N PRO A 143 -16.54 6.39 -18.87
CA PRO A 143 -16.88 6.48 -17.47
C PRO A 143 -16.18 7.68 -16.83
N LEU A 144 -16.92 8.51 -16.11
CA LEU A 144 -16.40 9.51 -15.20
C LEU A 144 -16.81 9.14 -13.79
N PHE A 145 -15.83 8.72 -12.98
CA PHE A 145 -16.04 8.38 -11.59
C PHE A 145 -15.94 9.63 -10.73
N LEU A 146 -16.84 9.75 -9.78
CA LEU A 146 -16.87 10.83 -8.79
C LEU A 146 -16.68 10.20 -7.40
N HIS A 147 -15.72 10.71 -6.63
CA HIS A 147 -15.45 10.24 -5.29
C HIS A 147 -15.38 11.41 -4.32
N TRP A 148 -15.98 11.25 -3.15
CA TRP A 148 -15.90 12.17 -2.01
C TRP A 148 -15.72 11.41 -0.70
N LYS A 149 -15.59 12.09 0.44
CA LYS A 149 -15.20 11.48 1.72
C LYS A 149 -15.97 10.19 2.06
N ASP A 150 -17.32 10.22 1.90
CA ASP A 150 -18.21 9.15 2.37
C ASP A 150 -19.06 8.54 1.23
N GLY A 151 -18.66 8.75 -0.04
CA GLY A 151 -19.42 8.23 -1.17
C GLY A 151 -18.72 8.28 -2.51
N GLN A 152 -19.34 7.63 -3.45
CA GLN A 152 -18.89 7.60 -4.85
C GLN A 152 -20.07 7.44 -5.79
N ASP A 153 -19.90 7.91 -7.02
CA ASP A 153 -20.86 7.72 -8.11
C ASP A 153 -20.12 7.68 -9.45
N SER A 154 -20.84 7.42 -10.54
CA SER A 154 -20.25 7.41 -11.88
C SER A 154 -21.23 7.93 -12.92
N LEU A 155 -20.70 8.60 -13.93
CA LEU A 155 -21.42 9.06 -15.11
C LEU A 155 -20.85 8.36 -16.34
N LEU A 156 -21.73 7.92 -17.24
CA LEU A 156 -21.34 7.46 -18.56
C LEU A 156 -21.51 8.60 -19.57
N LEU A 157 -20.38 9.19 -19.96
CA LEU A 157 -20.35 10.33 -20.89
C LEU A 157 -20.34 9.82 -22.32
N LYS A 158 -21.14 10.42 -23.19
CA LYS A 158 -21.10 10.14 -24.63
C LYS A 158 -19.98 10.95 -25.26
N HIS A 159 -18.99 10.25 -25.81
CA HIS A 159 -17.94 10.86 -26.60
C HIS A 159 -18.37 10.90 -28.06
N LYS A 160 -18.47 12.08 -28.64
CA LYS A 160 -18.67 12.25 -30.07
C LYS A 160 -17.37 12.74 -30.71
N ASN A 161 -16.94 12.06 -31.79
CA ASN A 161 -15.72 12.36 -32.53
C ASN A 161 -15.46 13.87 -32.64
N LYS A 162 -14.29 14.35 -32.21
CA LYS A 162 -13.85 15.77 -32.24
C LYS A 162 -14.58 16.76 -31.33
N LYS A 163 -15.51 16.35 -30.45
CA LYS A 163 -16.17 17.26 -29.48
C LYS A 163 -15.78 16.90 -28.05
N ALA A 164 -15.49 17.90 -27.23
CA ALA A 164 -15.23 17.71 -25.82
C ALA A 164 -16.44 17.06 -25.12
N SER A 165 -16.19 16.08 -24.27
CA SER A 165 -17.25 15.40 -23.50
C SER A 165 -17.71 16.30 -22.37
N ARG A 166 -18.98 16.68 -22.36
CA ARG A 166 -19.56 17.52 -21.32
C ARG A 166 -20.18 16.65 -20.23
N PHE A 167 -20.05 17.09 -19.00
CA PHE A 167 -20.71 16.48 -17.86
C PHE A 167 -21.42 17.53 -17.02
N GLN A 168 -22.47 17.09 -16.34
CA GLN A 168 -23.16 17.84 -15.29
C GLN A 168 -23.56 16.87 -14.21
N TYR A 169 -23.23 17.18 -12.95
CA TYR A 169 -23.52 16.32 -11.82
C TYR A 169 -23.94 17.15 -10.61
N GLU A 170 -25.03 16.76 -9.98
CA GLU A 170 -25.53 17.40 -8.76
C GLU A 170 -24.92 16.69 -7.54
N ILE A 171 -24.09 17.40 -6.80
CA ILE A 171 -23.40 16.87 -5.64
C ILE A 171 -24.32 16.89 -4.43
N PRO A 172 -24.30 15.87 -3.55
CA PRO A 172 -24.95 15.90 -2.26
C PRO A 172 -24.49 17.13 -1.45
N SER A 173 -25.41 17.76 -0.72
CA SER A 173 -25.11 18.91 0.13
C SER A 173 -24.05 18.58 1.19
N LYS A 174 -23.22 19.57 1.56
CA LYS A 174 -22.16 19.48 2.59
C LYS A 174 -20.90 18.66 2.22
N ILE A 175 -20.57 18.59 0.94
CA ILE A 175 -19.31 18.01 0.48
C ILE A 175 -18.30 19.13 0.26
N ASN A 176 -17.10 18.98 0.85
CA ASN A 176 -16.05 19.99 0.74
C ASN A 176 -15.13 19.78 -0.47
N TRP A 177 -15.11 18.59 -1.07
CA TRP A 177 -14.31 18.24 -2.23
C TRP A 177 -14.85 17.02 -2.97
N VAL A 178 -14.57 16.95 -4.28
CA VAL A 178 -14.88 15.79 -5.13
C VAL A 178 -13.67 15.47 -5.99
N THR A 179 -13.27 14.22 -6.06
CA THR A 179 -12.27 13.74 -7.02
C THR A 179 -12.98 13.15 -8.23
N LEU A 180 -12.70 13.70 -9.41
CA LEU A 180 -13.14 13.22 -10.70
C LEU A 180 -12.05 12.32 -11.29
N SER A 181 -12.41 11.15 -11.84
CA SER A 181 -11.46 10.22 -12.46
C SER A 181 -12.07 9.57 -13.69
N ASN A 182 -11.27 9.42 -14.74
CA ASN A 182 -11.64 8.63 -15.92
C ASN A 182 -11.01 7.22 -15.92
N GLY A 183 -10.46 6.78 -14.78
CA GLY A 183 -9.74 5.52 -14.65
C GLY A 183 -8.23 5.63 -14.91
N VAL A 184 -7.78 6.62 -15.69
CA VAL A 184 -6.35 6.86 -16.01
C VAL A 184 -5.82 8.09 -15.29
N ARG A 185 -6.62 9.16 -15.26
CA ARG A 185 -6.29 10.43 -14.59
C ARG A 185 -7.36 10.77 -13.57
N SER A 186 -6.95 11.46 -12.53
CA SER A 186 -7.85 11.97 -11.51
C SER A 186 -7.55 13.44 -11.20
N GLU A 187 -8.59 14.20 -10.91
CA GLU A 187 -8.48 15.61 -10.51
C GLU A 187 -9.43 15.89 -9.36
N THR A 188 -8.94 16.60 -8.34
CA THR A 188 -9.75 16.98 -7.19
C THR A 188 -10.25 18.41 -7.33
N VAL A 189 -11.55 18.56 -7.21
CA VAL A 189 -12.25 19.84 -7.14
C VAL A 189 -12.52 20.15 -5.68
N VAL A 190 -11.94 21.24 -5.21
CA VAL A 190 -12.17 21.76 -3.86
C VAL A 190 -13.36 22.70 -3.89
N LEU A 191 -14.39 22.42 -3.11
CA LEU A 191 -15.63 23.20 -3.03
C LEU A 191 -15.57 24.19 -1.89
N ASN A 192 -15.07 23.79 -0.72
CA ASN A 192 -14.86 24.65 0.42
C ASN A 192 -13.40 24.59 0.90
N PRO A 193 -12.52 25.49 0.43
CA PRO A 193 -11.10 25.48 0.80
C PRO A 193 -10.85 25.84 2.27
N ASN A 194 -11.80 26.51 2.92
CA ASN A 194 -11.71 26.96 4.30
C ASN A 194 -12.36 25.98 5.31
N ALA A 195 -12.85 24.83 4.84
CA ALA A 195 -13.40 23.84 5.74
C ALA A 195 -12.37 23.40 6.79
N LEU A 196 -12.74 23.55 8.06
CA LEU A 196 -11.94 23.19 9.22
C LEU A 196 -12.68 22.13 10.03
N ASP A 197 -12.00 21.02 10.32
CA ASP A 197 -12.47 20.01 11.29
C ASP A 197 -11.69 20.23 12.57
N LEU A 198 -12.34 20.84 13.58
CA LEU A 198 -11.79 21.09 14.90
C LEU A 198 -12.52 20.22 15.92
N GLN A 199 -11.77 19.34 16.57
CA GLN A 199 -12.29 18.40 17.56
C GLN A 199 -11.57 18.56 18.89
N PHE A 200 -12.29 18.27 20.00
CA PHE A 200 -11.80 18.39 21.35
C PHE A 200 -11.80 17.03 22.06
N PHE A 201 -10.72 16.74 22.80
CA PHE A 201 -10.43 15.44 23.39
C PHE A 201 -10.06 15.63 24.88
N PRO A 202 -10.99 15.44 25.83
CA PRO A 202 -10.67 15.42 27.26
C PRO A 202 -9.67 14.31 27.59
N GLU A 203 -8.62 14.59 28.37
CA GLU A 203 -7.52 13.66 28.66
C GLU A 203 -8.01 12.29 29.16
N SER A 204 -9.07 12.27 29.95
CA SER A 204 -9.66 11.04 30.55
C SER A 204 -10.90 10.53 29.82
N GLY A 205 -11.12 10.97 28.58
CA GLY A 205 -12.29 10.61 27.77
C GLY A 205 -13.53 11.45 28.03
N LYS A 206 -13.65 12.08 29.21
CA LYS A 206 -14.82 12.88 29.65
C LYS A 206 -14.41 14.16 30.36
N LEU A 207 -15.26 15.19 30.29
CA LEU A 207 -15.13 16.38 31.13
C LEU A 207 -15.87 16.12 32.46
N VAL A 208 -15.14 16.19 33.57
CA VAL A 208 -15.69 15.88 34.88
C VAL A 208 -15.92 17.16 35.68
N HIS A 209 -17.13 17.33 36.20
CA HIS A 209 -17.56 18.47 36.98
C HIS A 209 -16.71 18.67 38.25
N GLY A 210 -16.39 19.94 38.56
CA GLY A 210 -15.68 20.33 39.77
C GLY A 210 -14.15 20.14 39.71
N PHE A 211 -13.60 19.69 38.58
CA PHE A 211 -12.17 19.51 38.41
C PHE A 211 -11.60 20.37 37.30
N LYS A 212 -10.30 20.57 37.37
CA LYS A 212 -9.49 21.09 36.27
C LYS A 212 -9.24 19.97 35.28
N ASN A 213 -9.94 20.00 34.13
CA ASN A 213 -9.80 19.05 33.05
C ASN A 213 -8.75 19.56 32.07
N GLN A 214 -7.86 18.68 31.58
CA GLN A 214 -7.01 18.95 30.42
C GLN A 214 -7.75 18.49 29.16
N ILE A 215 -7.82 19.36 28.16
CA ILE A 215 -8.50 19.11 26.90
C ILE A 215 -7.50 19.32 25.80
N ALA A 216 -7.22 18.28 25.03
CA ALA A 216 -6.50 18.41 23.79
C ALA A 216 -7.45 18.76 22.64
N PHE A 217 -6.92 19.33 21.59
CA PHE A 217 -7.67 19.60 20.37
C PHE A 217 -6.83 19.34 19.14
N LYS A 218 -7.51 19.05 18.02
CA LYS A 218 -6.90 18.88 16.72
C LYS A 218 -7.73 19.61 15.67
N ALA A 219 -7.08 20.49 14.92
CA ALA A 219 -7.62 21.25 13.81
C ALA A 219 -7.06 20.68 12.50
N VAL A 220 -7.92 20.20 11.61
CA VAL A 220 -7.55 19.55 10.36
C VAL A 220 -8.26 20.24 9.21
N GLY A 221 -7.49 20.62 8.20
CA GLY A 221 -8.05 21.21 6.98
C GLY A 221 -8.55 20.14 6.01
N ILE A 222 -9.10 20.61 4.91
CA ILE A 222 -9.64 19.78 3.82
C ILE A 222 -8.62 18.80 3.23
N ASP A 223 -7.32 19.17 3.23
CA ASP A 223 -6.21 18.34 2.76
C ASP A 223 -5.84 17.21 3.74
N GLY A 224 -6.53 17.13 4.88
CA GLY A 224 -6.26 16.18 5.94
C GLY A 224 -4.98 16.49 6.73
N LYS A 225 -4.39 17.69 6.54
CA LYS A 225 -3.23 18.18 7.28
C LYS A 225 -3.66 19.10 8.41
N GLY A 226 -2.85 19.14 9.47
CA GLY A 226 -3.05 20.04 10.59
C GLY A 226 -3.03 21.51 10.15
N LYS A 227 -3.91 22.33 10.77
CA LYS A 227 -3.98 23.78 10.53
C LYS A 227 -3.65 24.53 11.80
N ILE A 228 -2.79 25.54 11.66
CA ILE A 228 -2.49 26.43 12.78
C ILE A 228 -3.76 27.24 13.09
N VAL A 229 -4.22 27.12 14.32
CA VAL A 229 -5.39 27.85 14.82
C VAL A 229 -5.10 28.47 16.18
N GLU A 230 -5.69 29.60 16.42
CA GLU A 230 -5.81 30.27 17.70
C GLU A 230 -7.29 30.53 17.96
N GLY A 231 -7.70 30.48 19.21
CA GLY A 231 -9.12 30.66 19.53
C GLY A 231 -9.41 30.77 21.00
N THR A 232 -10.65 31.02 21.32
CA THR A 232 -11.17 31.26 22.66
C THR A 232 -12.33 30.32 22.97
N ILE A 233 -12.34 29.81 24.18
CA ILE A 233 -13.45 28.98 24.72
C ILE A 233 -14.41 29.89 25.49
N PHE A 234 -15.69 29.73 25.18
CA PHE A 234 -16.79 30.42 25.85
C PHE A 234 -17.76 29.42 26.49
N ASP A 235 -18.44 29.85 27.55
CA ASP A 235 -19.59 29.12 28.10
C ASP A 235 -20.91 29.50 27.34
N ASN A 236 -22.02 28.89 27.76
CA ASN A 236 -23.35 29.18 27.19
C ASN A 236 -23.82 30.63 27.39
N ASP A 237 -23.25 31.33 28.37
CA ASP A 237 -23.53 32.74 28.67
C ASP A 237 -22.57 33.69 27.92
N ASN A 238 -21.72 33.17 27.02
CA ASN A 238 -20.64 33.85 26.28
C ASN A 238 -19.55 34.47 27.20
N ASN A 239 -19.34 33.95 28.40
CA ASN A 239 -18.20 34.35 29.20
C ASN A 239 -16.92 33.69 28.66
N HIS A 240 -15.85 34.47 28.62
CA HIS A 240 -14.49 33.99 28.30
C HIS A 240 -14.02 32.99 29.37
N ILE A 241 -13.60 31.80 28.95
CA ILE A 241 -13.17 30.74 29.87
C ILE A 241 -11.68 30.46 29.74
N ALA A 242 -11.18 30.31 28.51
CA ALA A 242 -9.76 30.00 28.22
C ALA A 242 -9.41 30.34 26.77
N ASP A 243 -8.13 30.62 26.53
CA ASP A 243 -7.57 30.72 25.18
C ASP A 243 -6.80 29.47 24.84
N PHE A 244 -6.72 29.15 23.54
CA PHE A 244 -5.96 28.01 23.05
C PHE A 244 -5.21 28.34 21.74
N LYS A 245 -4.06 27.69 21.58
CA LYS A 245 -3.20 27.82 20.39
C LYS A 245 -2.62 26.48 20.00
N SER A 246 -2.64 26.16 18.70
CA SER A 246 -2.09 24.93 18.17
C SER A 246 -0.58 25.05 17.91
N ASN A 247 0.08 23.90 17.83
CA ASN A 247 1.41 23.76 17.19
C ASN A 247 1.29 23.81 15.66
N SER A 248 2.41 23.63 14.96
CA SER A 248 2.48 23.62 13.49
C SER A 248 1.68 22.49 12.85
N LEU A 249 1.32 21.46 13.60
CA LEU A 249 0.54 20.29 13.16
C LEU A 249 -0.93 20.34 13.59
N GLY A 250 -1.42 21.53 13.94
CA GLY A 250 -2.83 21.75 14.27
C GLY A 250 -3.28 21.18 15.61
N MET A 251 -2.35 20.82 16.50
CA MET A 251 -2.66 20.19 17.79
C MET A 251 -2.22 21.07 18.95
N GLY A 252 -2.93 20.95 20.06
CA GLY A 252 -2.60 21.61 21.29
C GLY A 252 -3.45 21.13 22.46
N SER A 253 -3.27 21.75 23.63
CA SER A 253 -4.12 21.49 24.78
C SER A 253 -4.29 22.74 25.63
N PHE A 254 -5.40 22.81 26.33
CA PHE A 254 -5.73 23.82 27.30
C PHE A 254 -6.39 23.19 28.55
N THR A 255 -6.61 23.97 29.57
CA THR A 255 -7.26 23.49 30.81
C THR A 255 -8.56 24.25 31.08
N LEU A 256 -9.56 23.54 31.59
CA LEU A 256 -10.88 24.06 31.87
C LEU A 256 -11.38 23.52 33.22
N TYR A 257 -11.88 24.39 34.12
CA TYR A 257 -12.70 23.96 35.25
C TYR A 257 -14.14 23.71 34.76
N ALA A 258 -14.52 22.44 34.74
CA ALA A 258 -15.80 22.05 34.13
C ALA A 258 -16.95 22.18 35.15
N ASP A 259 -18.03 22.79 34.70
CA ASP A 259 -19.32 22.87 35.43
C ASP A 259 -20.41 22.12 34.65
N SER A 260 -21.07 21.16 35.30
CA SER A 260 -22.13 20.35 34.67
C SER A 260 -23.43 21.12 34.38
N LEU A 261 -23.56 22.38 34.84
CA LEU A 261 -24.66 23.28 34.50
C LEU A 261 -24.36 24.13 33.27
N LYS A 262 -23.14 24.04 32.73
CA LYS A 262 -22.69 24.82 31.57
C LYS A 262 -22.37 23.94 30.38
N SER A 263 -22.58 24.46 29.17
CA SER A 263 -22.01 23.95 27.92
C SER A 263 -20.91 24.89 27.44
N TYR A 264 -19.96 24.35 26.73
CA TYR A 264 -18.79 25.10 26.27
C TYR A 264 -18.64 24.98 24.75
N HIS A 265 -18.17 26.07 24.12
CA HIS A 265 -17.88 26.10 22.71
C HIS A 265 -16.62 26.93 22.41
N ALA A 266 -15.94 26.61 21.33
CA ALA A 266 -14.80 27.33 20.83
C ALA A 266 -15.19 28.26 19.68
N ARG A 267 -14.56 29.43 19.62
CA ARG A 267 -14.48 30.30 18.44
C ARG A 267 -13.02 30.39 18.01
N VAL A 268 -12.75 30.30 16.74
CA VAL A 268 -11.39 30.31 16.19
C VAL A 268 -11.18 31.47 15.23
N ASP A 269 -9.97 32.05 15.30
CA ASP A 269 -9.47 32.99 14.31
C ASP A 269 -8.93 32.20 13.11
N PHE A 270 -9.79 31.83 12.21
CA PHE A 270 -9.49 31.15 10.96
C PHE A 270 -10.25 31.85 9.83
N PRO A 271 -9.77 31.89 8.56
CA PRO A 271 -10.51 32.48 7.46
C PRO A 271 -11.93 31.93 7.45
N ALA A 272 -12.91 32.83 7.57
CA ALA A 272 -14.32 32.49 7.76
C ALA A 272 -14.79 31.45 6.74
N ASP A 273 -15.38 30.38 7.24
CA ASP A 273 -16.12 29.44 6.40
C ASP A 273 -17.35 30.18 5.86
N PRO A 274 -17.54 30.26 4.53
CA PRO A 274 -18.76 30.87 3.97
C PRO A 274 -20.06 30.26 4.50
N SER A 275 -20.04 29.07 5.07
CA SER A 275 -21.19 28.42 5.72
C SER A 275 -21.52 28.96 7.11
N GLY A 276 -20.71 29.87 7.68
CA GLY A 276 -20.95 30.49 8.98
C GLY A 276 -20.72 29.58 10.19
N ALA A 277 -19.99 28.47 10.04
CA ALA A 277 -19.75 27.48 11.10
C ALA A 277 -18.47 27.80 11.90
N ASP A 278 -18.39 28.99 12.50
CA ASP A 278 -17.21 29.42 13.29
C ASP A 278 -17.27 28.96 14.75
N VAL A 279 -18.28 28.17 15.13
CA VAL A 279 -18.53 27.73 16.50
C VAL A 279 -18.42 26.21 16.60
N PHE A 280 -17.48 25.75 17.43
CA PHE A 280 -17.21 24.33 17.62
C PHE A 280 -17.56 23.89 19.03
N PRO A 281 -18.50 22.94 19.23
CA PRO A 281 -18.90 22.52 20.58
C PRO A 281 -17.81 21.68 21.25
N LEU A 282 -17.64 21.84 22.55
CA LEU A 282 -16.87 20.93 23.38
C LEU A 282 -17.74 19.75 23.83
N PRO A 283 -17.12 18.62 24.26
CA PRO A 283 -17.86 17.50 24.87
C PRO A 283 -18.66 17.93 26.11
N GLU A 284 -19.76 17.22 26.37
CA GLU A 284 -20.60 17.46 27.52
C GLU A 284 -19.89 17.17 28.84
N VAL A 285 -20.22 17.93 29.90
CA VAL A 285 -19.69 17.75 31.23
C VAL A 285 -20.50 16.71 32.02
N VAL A 286 -19.84 15.65 32.46
CA VAL A 286 -20.46 14.66 33.35
C VAL A 286 -20.38 15.09 34.83
N ARG A 287 -21.44 14.82 35.58
CA ARG A 287 -21.51 15.21 37.03
C ARG A 287 -20.55 14.43 37.90
N THR A 288 -20.40 13.12 37.60
CA THR A 288 -19.52 12.21 38.35
C THR A 288 -18.58 11.50 37.41
N GLY A 289 -17.33 11.26 37.83
CA GLY A 289 -16.33 10.58 37.03
C GLY A 289 -14.94 10.62 37.64
N HIS A 290 -14.00 10.10 36.84
CA HIS A 290 -12.60 10.00 37.20
C HIS A 290 -11.74 10.74 36.18
N ILE A 291 -10.72 11.42 36.65
CA ILE A 291 -9.68 12.02 35.83
C ILE A 291 -8.41 11.22 36.06
N LEU A 292 -7.82 10.71 34.98
CA LEU A 292 -6.53 10.06 34.97
C LEU A 292 -5.56 10.97 34.23
N SER A 293 -4.57 11.52 34.90
CA SER A 293 -3.54 12.38 34.33
C SER A 293 -2.17 11.73 34.42
N VAL A 294 -1.40 11.80 33.35
CA VAL A 294 -0.03 11.30 33.30
C VAL A 294 0.89 12.40 32.83
N SER A 295 1.94 12.66 33.58
CA SER A 295 2.90 13.74 33.28
C SER A 295 4.34 13.31 33.51
N ARG A 296 5.26 13.95 32.77
CA ARG A 296 6.70 13.70 32.79
C ARG A 296 7.39 14.63 33.81
N SER A 297 8.35 14.06 34.50
CA SER A 297 9.44 14.77 35.19
C SER A 297 10.78 14.19 34.67
N THR A 298 11.91 14.71 35.07
CA THR A 298 13.25 14.37 34.51
C THR A 298 13.51 12.86 34.51
N GLU A 299 13.20 12.14 35.60
CA GLU A 299 13.46 10.70 35.74
C GLU A 299 12.18 9.91 36.10
N LYS A 300 11.05 10.60 36.20
CA LYS A 300 9.82 10.01 36.74
C LYS A 300 8.63 10.30 35.82
N VAL A 301 7.72 9.35 35.82
CA VAL A 301 6.38 9.46 35.24
C VAL A 301 5.39 9.56 36.41
N TRP A 302 4.72 10.68 36.52
CA TRP A 302 3.70 10.92 37.53
C TRP A 302 2.33 10.51 37.02
N VAL A 303 1.66 9.68 37.82
CA VAL A 303 0.27 9.25 37.55
C VAL A 303 -0.61 9.80 38.63
N ARG A 304 -1.65 10.54 38.25
CA ARG A 304 -2.62 11.13 39.18
C ARG A 304 -4.03 10.73 38.81
N VAL A 305 -4.78 10.33 39.80
CA VAL A 305 -6.22 10.10 39.67
C VAL A 305 -6.94 11.09 40.57
N ALA A 306 -7.98 11.74 40.05
CA ALA A 306 -8.91 12.55 40.79
C ALA A 306 -10.34 12.04 40.50
N SER A 307 -11.17 11.99 41.53
CA SER A 307 -12.56 11.54 41.43
C SER A 307 -13.47 12.27 42.42
N ASN A 308 -14.67 12.57 42.02
CA ASN A 308 -15.72 13.08 42.90
C ASN A 308 -16.58 11.95 43.53
N THR A 309 -16.23 10.68 43.29
CA THR A 309 -16.67 9.51 44.05
C THR A 309 -15.60 9.18 45.09
N LEU A 310 -15.82 9.61 46.33
CA LEU A 310 -14.78 9.81 47.36
C LEU A 310 -14.16 8.54 47.96
N LYS A 311 -14.71 7.34 47.73
CA LYS A 311 -14.31 6.11 48.45
C LYS A 311 -14.05 4.90 47.54
N ASP A 312 -13.68 5.11 46.30
CA ASP A 312 -13.46 4.01 45.39
C ASP A 312 -12.08 3.36 45.58
N ASN A 313 -12.03 2.05 45.63
CA ASN A 313 -10.81 1.30 45.38
C ASN A 313 -10.58 1.25 43.88
N ILE A 314 -9.40 1.62 43.50
CA ILE A 314 -9.00 1.67 42.09
C ILE A 314 -7.72 0.90 41.88
N ALA A 315 -7.53 0.47 40.61
CA ALA A 315 -6.26 -0.04 40.14
C ALA A 315 -5.82 0.74 38.91
N ILE A 316 -4.53 1.01 38.79
CA ILE A 316 -3.93 1.58 37.57
C ILE A 316 -3.03 0.53 36.98
N LYS A 317 -3.40 0.04 35.79
CA LYS A 317 -2.60 -0.89 35.01
C LYS A 317 -1.74 -0.10 34.04
N VAL A 318 -0.44 -0.37 34.01
CA VAL A 318 0.53 0.21 33.07
C VAL A 318 1.00 -0.89 32.15
N SER A 319 0.69 -0.77 30.87
CA SER A 319 1.06 -1.74 29.85
C SER A 319 1.76 -1.07 28.66
N CYS A 320 2.50 -1.88 27.91
CA CYS A 320 3.12 -1.48 26.66
C CYS A 320 3.03 -2.65 25.68
N ARG A 321 2.52 -2.43 24.48
CA ARG A 321 2.41 -3.45 23.42
C ARG A 321 1.78 -4.77 23.91
N GLY A 322 0.74 -4.65 24.75
CA GLY A 322 0.00 -5.79 25.30
C GLY A 322 0.69 -6.57 26.42
N THR A 323 1.81 -6.07 26.94
CA THR A 323 2.50 -6.60 28.13
C THR A 323 2.27 -5.67 29.29
N ASP A 324 1.80 -6.21 30.43
CA ASP A 324 1.60 -5.46 31.67
C ASP A 324 2.92 -5.38 32.44
N TYR A 325 3.29 -4.16 32.84
CA TYR A 325 4.54 -3.86 33.57
C TYR A 325 4.28 -3.55 35.03
N PHE A 326 3.21 -2.79 35.32
CA PHE A 326 2.84 -2.39 36.68
C PHE A 326 1.34 -2.51 36.86
N LEU A 327 0.96 -2.89 38.09
CA LEU A 327 -0.39 -2.76 38.63
C LEU A 327 -0.28 -2.02 39.96
N ILE A 328 -0.89 -0.84 40.04
CA ILE A 328 -0.88 0.04 41.22
C ILE A 328 -2.30 0.02 41.81
N GLU A 329 -2.46 -0.54 42.97
CA GLU A 329 -3.77 -0.64 43.62
C GLU A 329 -3.82 0.23 44.86
N GLY A 330 -4.98 0.74 45.22
CA GLY A 330 -5.20 1.47 46.43
C GLY A 330 -6.51 2.27 46.47
N PRO A 331 -6.92 2.67 47.69
CA PRO A 331 -8.08 3.54 47.84
C PRO A 331 -7.74 4.99 47.46
N LEU A 332 -8.73 5.70 46.95
CA LEU A 332 -8.65 7.16 46.81
C LEU A 332 -8.68 7.83 48.18
N GLN A 333 -7.67 8.66 48.43
CA GLN A 333 -7.64 9.48 49.67
C GLN A 333 -8.29 10.85 49.40
N ASN A 334 -9.46 11.07 49.96
CA ASN A 334 -10.25 12.28 49.69
C ASN A 334 -10.51 12.50 48.17
N GLY A 335 -10.68 11.42 47.43
CA GLY A 335 -10.88 11.47 45.97
C GLY A 335 -9.61 11.58 45.12
N PHE A 336 -8.41 11.44 45.73
CA PHE A 336 -7.15 11.56 45.01
C PHE A 336 -6.21 10.37 45.23
N LEU A 337 -5.46 10.04 44.20
CA LEU A 337 -4.30 9.15 44.25
C LEU A 337 -3.18 9.74 43.38
N THR A 338 -1.96 9.81 43.94
CA THR A 338 -0.77 10.22 43.19
C THR A 338 0.33 9.20 43.40
N LYS A 339 0.93 8.73 42.30
CA LYS A 339 2.07 7.81 42.30
C LYS A 339 3.09 8.24 41.24
N ASP A 340 4.34 7.86 41.47
CA ASP A 340 5.44 8.05 40.53
C ASP A 340 6.06 6.71 40.17
N LEU A 341 6.50 6.61 38.93
CA LEU A 341 7.23 5.47 38.36
C LEU A 341 8.56 5.97 37.79
N ARG A 342 9.60 5.20 37.92
CA ARG A 342 10.89 5.53 37.31
C ARG A 342 10.81 5.27 35.78
N SER A 343 11.19 6.27 34.97
CA SER A 343 11.11 6.18 33.49
C SER A 343 12.08 5.14 32.91
N ASP A 344 13.23 4.91 33.58
CA ASP A 344 14.22 3.90 33.15
C ASP A 344 13.77 2.44 33.36
N GLN A 345 12.77 2.20 34.22
CA GLN A 345 12.16 0.89 34.46
C GLN A 345 11.00 0.60 33.49
N LEU A 346 10.65 1.56 32.67
CA LEU A 346 9.55 1.45 31.71
C LEU A 346 10.12 1.26 30.29
N PRO A 347 9.49 0.45 29.45
CA PRO A 347 9.92 0.31 28.07
C PRO A 347 9.81 1.62 27.30
N MET A 348 10.65 1.77 26.29
CA MET A 348 10.56 2.87 25.35
C MET A 348 9.34 2.70 24.43
N GLY A 349 8.65 3.81 24.15
CA GLY A 349 7.48 3.86 23.26
C GLY A 349 6.20 4.24 24.01
N ILE A 350 5.05 3.89 23.44
CA ILE A 350 3.75 4.25 23.98
C ILE A 350 3.38 3.33 25.13
N LEU A 351 3.22 3.93 26.32
CA LEU A 351 2.64 3.29 27.50
C LEU A 351 1.14 3.54 27.53
N VAL A 352 0.40 2.54 27.95
CA VAL A 352 -1.05 2.62 28.17
C VAL A 352 -1.32 2.55 29.67
N PHE A 353 -1.82 3.64 30.23
CA PHE A 353 -2.30 3.72 31.61
C PHE A 353 -3.81 3.50 31.57
N THR A 354 -4.27 2.41 32.18
CA THR A 354 -5.70 2.08 32.28
C THR A 354 -6.13 2.14 33.72
N LEU A 355 -7.05 3.04 34.06
CA LEU A 355 -7.70 3.10 35.32
C LEU A 355 -8.82 2.10 35.40
N LEU A 356 -8.81 1.24 36.42
CA LEU A 356 -9.79 0.17 36.62
C LEU A 356 -10.54 0.41 37.93
N ASN A 357 -11.83 0.04 38.01
CA ASN A 357 -12.58 -0.07 39.25
C ASN A 357 -12.22 -1.39 39.98
N GLU A 358 -12.81 -1.59 41.17
CA GLU A 358 -12.64 -2.79 41.97
C GLU A 358 -13.04 -4.11 41.27
N ASN A 359 -13.90 -4.04 40.28
CA ASN A 359 -14.34 -5.19 39.50
C ASN A 359 -13.47 -5.40 38.26
N GLY A 360 -12.35 -4.68 38.11
CA GLY A 360 -11.45 -4.77 36.96
C GLY A 360 -12.01 -4.14 35.67
N GLN A 361 -13.08 -3.37 35.73
CA GLN A 361 -13.64 -2.68 34.57
C GLN A 361 -12.91 -1.35 34.35
N PRO A 362 -12.56 -0.99 33.13
CA PRO A 362 -11.85 0.24 32.83
C PRO A 362 -12.79 1.45 32.94
N LEU A 363 -12.27 2.48 33.60
CA LEU A 363 -12.90 3.76 33.80
C LEU A 363 -12.34 4.86 32.92
N ALA A 364 -11.03 4.85 32.69
CA ALA A 364 -10.32 5.80 31.82
C ALA A 364 -9.03 5.16 31.28
N GLU A 365 -8.56 5.64 30.14
CA GLU A 365 -7.30 5.23 29.54
C GLU A 365 -6.52 6.44 29.02
N ARG A 366 -5.21 6.45 29.25
CA ARG A 366 -4.29 7.50 28.83
C ARG A 366 -3.05 6.91 28.21
N LEU A 367 -2.75 7.31 26.99
CA LEU A 367 -1.50 6.96 26.30
C LEU A 367 -0.41 7.97 26.66
N PHE A 368 0.79 7.49 26.92
CA PHE A 368 1.93 8.32 27.28
C PHE A 368 3.19 7.78 26.61
N PHE A 369 3.99 8.64 25.98
CA PHE A 369 5.25 8.23 25.36
C PHE A 369 6.37 8.24 26.40
N ASN A 370 6.92 7.07 26.71
CA ASN A 370 8.10 6.97 27.54
C ASN A 370 9.36 7.01 26.68
N GLU A 371 10.26 7.94 27.00
CA GLU A 371 11.58 8.03 26.39
C GLU A 371 12.61 7.37 27.29
N ASN A 372 13.32 6.42 26.75
CA ASN A 372 14.38 5.69 27.42
C ASN A 372 15.59 5.58 26.49
N ASP A 373 16.57 6.48 26.65
CA ASP A 373 17.73 6.54 25.75
C ASP A 373 18.60 5.28 25.78
N SER A 374 18.60 4.55 26.90
CA SER A 374 19.30 3.27 26.99
C SER A 374 18.70 2.17 26.10
N ALA A 375 17.46 2.34 25.67
CA ALA A 375 16.75 1.45 24.75
C ALA A 375 16.90 1.84 23.26
N ARG A 376 17.88 2.70 22.93
CA ARG A 376 18.21 3.07 21.55
C ARG A 376 19.59 2.57 21.17
N LEU A 377 19.79 2.25 19.90
CA LEU A 377 21.13 2.07 19.33
C LEU A 377 21.75 3.42 19.00
N GLU A 378 22.94 3.68 19.50
CA GLU A 378 23.71 4.88 19.18
C GLU A 378 24.55 4.63 17.93
N LEU A 379 24.22 5.31 16.82
CA LEU A 379 24.93 5.22 15.56
C LEU A 379 25.89 6.41 15.39
N ALA A 380 27.14 6.13 15.08
CA ALA A 380 28.12 7.14 14.68
C ALA A 380 28.44 6.97 13.20
N LEU A 381 28.29 8.07 12.45
CA LEU A 381 28.56 8.13 11.02
C LEU A 381 29.75 9.06 10.76
N THR A 382 30.77 8.59 10.07
CA THR A 382 31.91 9.37 9.65
C THR A 382 32.17 9.18 8.16
N THR A 383 32.45 10.28 7.46
CA THR A 383 32.92 10.27 6.08
C THR A 383 34.38 10.69 6.05
N ASP A 384 35.12 10.19 5.10
CA ASP A 384 36.56 10.55 4.95
C ASP A 384 36.79 12.04 4.60
N LYS A 385 35.77 12.69 4.02
CA LYS A 385 35.77 14.12 3.70
C LYS A 385 34.41 14.75 3.99
N ALA A 386 34.40 16.08 4.13
CA ALA A 386 33.15 16.85 4.26
C ALA A 386 32.54 17.23 2.90
N SER A 387 33.37 17.25 1.85
CA SER A 387 32.94 17.56 0.47
C SER A 387 33.74 16.74 -0.53
N TYR A 388 33.11 16.45 -1.65
CA TYR A 388 33.65 15.63 -2.73
C TYR A 388 33.45 16.31 -4.08
N GLY A 389 34.27 15.96 -5.05
CA GLY A 389 34.05 16.31 -6.45
C GLY A 389 33.01 15.42 -7.10
N ARG A 390 32.55 15.80 -8.30
CA ARG A 390 31.72 14.97 -9.15
C ARG A 390 32.38 13.60 -9.37
N ARG A 391 31.60 12.52 -9.36
CA ARG A 391 32.06 11.16 -9.64
C ARG A 391 33.18 10.65 -8.70
N LYS A 392 33.48 11.35 -7.61
CA LYS A 392 34.46 10.89 -6.62
C LYS A 392 33.86 9.93 -5.62
N ALA A 393 34.69 8.99 -5.17
CA ALA A 393 34.30 8.02 -4.14
C ALA A 393 34.08 8.70 -2.80
N THR A 394 33.04 8.32 -2.10
CA THR A 394 32.73 8.64 -0.70
C THR A 394 32.89 7.39 0.13
N ASN A 395 33.72 7.46 1.19
CA ASN A 395 33.87 6.36 2.14
C ASN A 395 33.11 6.69 3.42
N LEU A 396 32.08 5.90 3.70
CA LEU A 396 31.26 6.01 4.90
C LEU A 396 31.66 4.92 5.89
N LYS A 397 32.00 5.32 7.11
CA LYS A 397 32.15 4.41 8.24
C LYS A 397 30.92 4.52 9.13
N VAL A 398 30.27 3.40 9.38
CA VAL A 398 29.15 3.26 10.31
C VAL A 398 29.65 2.50 11.53
N GLN A 399 29.33 2.98 12.72
CA GLN A 399 29.68 2.35 13.98
C GLN A 399 28.50 2.36 14.95
N VAL A 400 28.24 1.24 15.63
CA VAL A 400 27.28 1.13 16.73
C VAL A 400 28.06 1.15 18.05
N LYS A 401 27.72 2.08 18.98
CA LYS A 401 28.51 2.33 20.17
C LYS A 401 28.04 1.61 21.43
N ASN A 402 26.74 1.52 21.67
CA ASN A 402 26.15 1.16 22.97
C ASN A 402 25.53 -0.23 23.04
N LEU A 403 26.04 -1.22 22.30
CA LEU A 403 25.58 -2.60 22.43
C LEU A 403 25.95 -3.21 23.79
N LEU A 404 24.98 -3.87 24.41
CA LEU A 404 25.13 -4.50 25.72
C LEU A 404 26.04 -5.74 25.68
N SER A 405 26.05 -6.47 24.55
CA SER A 405 26.83 -7.67 24.35
C SER A 405 27.65 -7.62 23.08
N LYS A 406 28.91 -8.06 23.12
CA LYS A 406 29.75 -8.21 21.90
C LYS A 406 29.22 -9.24 20.91
N LYS A 407 28.32 -10.12 21.32
CA LYS A 407 27.73 -11.15 20.47
C LYS A 407 26.40 -10.73 19.84
N GLU A 408 25.85 -9.59 20.25
CA GLU A 408 24.57 -9.13 19.74
C GLU A 408 24.67 -8.73 18.26
N LYS A 409 23.85 -9.33 17.44
CA LYS A 409 23.78 -9.06 15.99
C LYS A 409 22.97 -7.81 15.72
N VAL A 410 23.45 -7.00 14.79
CA VAL A 410 22.79 -5.76 14.33
C VAL A 410 22.72 -5.77 12.82
N LYS A 411 21.52 -5.61 12.30
CA LYS A 411 21.23 -5.36 10.89
C LYS A 411 21.24 -3.86 10.63
N VAL A 412 21.96 -3.44 9.61
CA VAL A 412 22.11 -2.04 9.23
C VAL A 412 21.65 -1.83 7.79
N PHE A 413 20.92 -0.79 7.56
CA PHE A 413 20.53 -0.28 6.25
C PHE A 413 21.22 1.07 6.03
N ALA A 414 21.67 1.34 4.80
CA ALA A 414 22.26 2.63 4.44
C ALA A 414 21.80 3.10 3.06
N MET A 415 21.54 4.40 2.93
CA MET A 415 21.35 5.06 1.64
C MET A 415 21.96 6.45 1.64
N ALA A 416 22.29 6.96 0.44
CA ALA A 416 22.73 8.34 0.23
C ALA A 416 21.94 8.97 -0.92
N ILE A 417 21.30 10.10 -0.65
CA ILE A 417 20.38 10.77 -1.55
C ILE A 417 20.62 12.29 -1.54
N HIS A 418 20.32 12.96 -2.66
CA HIS A 418 20.34 14.42 -2.71
C HIS A 418 19.33 15.00 -1.73
N GLN A 419 19.71 15.99 -0.92
CA GLN A 419 18.92 16.51 0.19
C GLN A 419 17.56 17.07 -0.24
N ASP A 420 17.47 17.71 -1.41
CA ASP A 420 16.21 18.24 -1.92
C ASP A 420 15.19 17.15 -2.30
N HIS A 421 15.61 15.87 -2.36
CA HIS A 421 14.76 14.72 -2.64
C HIS A 421 14.37 13.94 -1.38
N TRP A 422 14.80 14.41 -0.19
CA TRP A 422 14.54 13.74 1.08
C TRP A 422 13.63 14.57 2.00
N PRO A 423 12.35 14.20 2.17
CA PRO A 423 11.41 14.89 3.06
C PRO A 423 11.55 14.38 4.50
N LYS A 424 12.63 14.73 5.18
CA LYS A 424 13.05 14.19 6.48
C LYS A 424 11.92 14.03 7.52
N ASP A 425 11.11 15.07 7.73
CA ASP A 425 10.09 15.08 8.75
C ASP A 425 8.85 14.26 8.35
N GLU A 426 8.61 14.07 7.05
CA GLU A 426 7.43 13.37 6.52
C GLU A 426 7.59 11.85 6.45
N VAL A 427 8.82 11.35 6.63
CA VAL A 427 9.17 9.93 6.45
C VAL A 427 9.21 9.20 7.78
N ASN A 428 8.63 7.99 7.80
CA ASN A 428 8.82 7.07 8.90
C ASN A 428 10.22 6.47 8.91
N THR A 429 10.89 6.55 10.06
CA THR A 429 12.05 5.75 10.40
C THR A 429 11.60 4.45 11.10
N LEU A 430 12.51 3.49 11.32
CA LEU A 430 12.20 2.32 12.16
C LEU A 430 11.71 2.76 13.54
N GLN A 431 12.37 3.76 14.14
CA GLN A 431 12.00 4.28 15.46
C GLN A 431 10.62 4.92 15.46
N SER A 432 10.34 5.87 14.56
CA SER A 432 9.06 6.57 14.53
C SER A 432 7.90 5.62 14.22
N TYR A 433 8.14 4.64 13.35
CA TYR A 433 7.10 3.67 13.00
C TYR A 433 6.81 2.72 14.17
N PHE A 434 7.82 1.99 14.68
CA PHE A 434 7.57 0.94 15.68
C PHE A 434 7.30 1.48 17.08
N LEU A 435 7.83 2.65 17.43
CA LEU A 435 7.64 3.22 18.77
C LEU A 435 6.41 4.13 18.86
N MET A 436 5.80 4.51 17.73
CA MET A 436 4.70 5.47 17.73
C MET A 436 3.63 5.17 16.67
N ASP A 437 3.96 5.30 15.36
CA ASP A 437 2.96 5.32 14.29
C ASP A 437 2.18 3.99 14.19
N SER A 438 2.85 2.85 14.34
CA SER A 438 2.22 1.52 14.29
C SER A 438 1.24 1.23 15.43
N GLU A 439 1.29 1.99 16.52
CA GLU A 439 0.44 1.81 17.70
C GLU A 439 -0.75 2.79 17.72
N LEU A 440 -0.76 3.77 16.79
CA LEU A 440 -1.81 4.77 16.69
C LEU A 440 -2.79 4.45 15.55
N LYS A 441 -4.02 4.91 15.69
CA LYS A 441 -5.01 4.80 14.62
C LYS A 441 -4.88 5.97 13.65
N GLY A 442 -5.03 5.67 12.37
CA GLY A 442 -4.96 6.67 11.32
C GLY A 442 -3.52 6.94 10.86
N ASN A 443 -3.30 8.04 10.18
CA ASN A 443 -2.00 8.44 9.65
C ASN A 443 -1.40 9.52 10.56
N VAL A 444 -0.20 9.31 11.06
CA VAL A 444 0.55 10.33 11.79
C VAL A 444 1.17 11.28 10.76
N GLU A 445 0.84 12.56 10.85
CA GLU A 445 1.46 13.59 10.03
C GLU A 445 2.89 13.85 10.50
N ASN A 446 3.83 13.90 9.56
CA ASN A 446 5.25 14.18 9.81
C ASN A 446 5.86 13.32 10.93
N PRO A 447 5.89 11.98 10.83
CA PRO A 447 6.34 11.11 11.92
C PRO A 447 7.81 11.35 12.31
N GLY A 448 8.66 11.76 11.37
CA GLY A 448 10.05 12.11 11.64
C GLY A 448 10.21 13.34 12.54
N TYR A 449 9.27 14.28 12.47
CA TYR A 449 9.24 15.49 13.28
C TYR A 449 9.31 15.20 14.81
N TYR A 450 8.60 14.18 15.26
CA TYR A 450 8.52 13.81 16.68
C TYR A 450 9.79 13.13 17.21
N PHE A 451 10.64 12.63 16.31
CA PHE A 451 11.92 11.97 16.65
C PHE A 451 13.14 12.82 16.32
N ASN A 452 12.95 14.03 15.79
CA ASN A 452 14.02 14.95 15.50
C ASN A 452 14.56 15.55 16.82
N ALA A 453 15.80 15.21 17.18
CA ALA A 453 16.43 15.68 18.42
C ALA A 453 16.61 17.20 18.49
N GLN A 454 16.59 17.90 17.33
CA GLN A 454 16.68 19.36 17.27
C GLN A 454 15.34 20.05 17.57
N ASN A 455 14.23 19.31 17.63
CA ASN A 455 12.93 19.83 18.00
C ASN A 455 12.79 19.81 19.53
N GLU A 456 13.00 20.95 20.19
CA GLU A 456 12.89 21.09 21.63
C GLU A 456 11.46 20.80 22.16
N ASN A 457 10.43 21.00 21.33
CA ASN A 457 9.04 20.78 21.70
C ASN A 457 8.55 19.35 21.42
N ARG A 458 9.39 18.47 20.87
CA ARG A 458 8.97 17.16 20.37
C ARG A 458 8.18 16.33 21.37
N LEU A 459 8.58 16.32 22.64
CA LEU A 459 7.89 15.54 23.69
C LEU A 459 6.51 16.12 24.06
N LYS A 460 6.39 17.45 24.01
CA LYS A 460 5.09 18.13 24.18
C LYS A 460 4.17 17.86 23.00
N ASP A 461 4.73 17.84 21.81
CA ASP A 461 3.98 17.60 20.58
C ASP A 461 3.58 16.12 20.42
N ILE A 462 4.44 15.18 20.89
CA ILE A 462 4.04 13.75 21.01
C ILE A 462 2.88 13.63 22.01
N ASP A 463 2.92 14.34 23.13
CA ASP A 463 1.84 14.29 24.12
C ASP A 463 0.53 14.81 23.54
N ALA A 464 0.56 15.92 22.79
CA ALA A 464 -0.61 16.44 22.07
C ALA A 464 -1.12 15.43 21.01
N LEU A 465 -0.23 14.74 20.30
CA LEU A 465 -0.59 13.67 19.38
C LEU A 465 -1.29 12.51 20.10
N LEU A 466 -0.76 12.07 21.24
CA LEU A 466 -1.34 10.96 22.00
C LEU A 466 -2.68 11.32 22.65
N LEU A 467 -2.85 12.57 23.06
CA LEU A 467 -4.11 13.08 23.57
C LEU A 467 -5.19 13.20 22.50
N THR A 468 -4.82 13.36 21.22
CA THR A 468 -5.75 13.50 20.10
C THR A 468 -5.93 12.19 19.35
N GLN A 469 -4.92 11.71 18.61
CA GLN A 469 -5.00 10.46 17.82
C GLN A 469 -4.98 9.19 18.68
N GLY A 470 -4.33 9.25 19.84
CA GLY A 470 -4.32 8.19 20.84
C GLY A 470 -5.53 8.21 21.76
N TRP A 471 -6.43 9.18 21.61
CA TRP A 471 -7.57 9.35 22.50
C TRP A 471 -8.47 8.12 22.56
N ARG A 472 -8.93 7.76 23.77
CA ARG A 472 -9.79 6.62 24.03
C ARG A 472 -11.00 7.04 24.82
N ASP A 473 -12.18 6.70 24.31
CA ASP A 473 -13.41 6.55 25.09
C ASP A 473 -13.71 5.05 25.16
N TYR A 474 -13.62 4.48 26.34
CA TYR A 474 -13.61 3.04 26.49
C TYR A 474 -15.01 2.46 26.29
N LYS A 475 -15.18 1.64 25.24
CA LYS A 475 -16.41 0.86 25.01
C LYS A 475 -16.05 -0.62 25.02
N TYR A 476 -16.59 -1.38 25.99
CA TYR A 476 -16.43 -2.82 26.09
C TYR A 476 -17.67 -3.57 25.60
N PRO A 477 -17.53 -4.84 25.19
CA PRO A 477 -16.32 -5.63 24.90
C PRO A 477 -15.98 -5.68 23.42
N ILE A 478 -14.71 -5.87 23.09
CA ILE A 478 -14.31 -6.24 21.74
C ILE A 478 -14.55 -7.74 21.62
N VAL A 479 -15.68 -8.14 21.05
CA VAL A 479 -15.89 -9.53 20.62
C VAL A 479 -15.05 -9.76 19.36
N ARG A 480 -13.97 -10.51 19.48
CA ARG A 480 -13.20 -10.97 18.31
C ARG A 480 -14.03 -12.03 17.58
N SER A 481 -14.45 -11.75 16.37
CA SER A 481 -14.96 -12.77 15.46
C SER A 481 -13.81 -13.65 15.02
N SER A 482 -13.77 -14.91 15.45
CA SER A 482 -12.67 -15.86 15.21
C SER A 482 -12.94 -16.78 14.03
N SER A 483 -13.44 -16.29 12.90
CA SER A 483 -13.88 -17.20 11.82
C SER A 483 -12.77 -17.67 10.87
N GLN A 484 -11.56 -17.08 10.88
CA GLN A 484 -10.44 -17.57 10.08
C GLN A 484 -9.14 -17.47 10.88
N TYR A 485 -8.38 -18.56 10.94
CA TYR A 485 -7.07 -18.61 11.56
C TYR A 485 -5.99 -18.79 10.47
N TYR A 486 -5.15 -17.79 10.30
CA TYR A 486 -4.03 -17.83 9.38
C TYR A 486 -2.77 -18.32 10.10
N THR A 487 -2.10 -19.32 9.54
CA THR A 487 -0.80 -19.79 10.04
C THR A 487 0.34 -18.93 9.51
N ALA A 488 1.44 -18.85 10.27
CA ALA A 488 2.66 -18.20 9.79
C ALA A 488 3.33 -19.08 8.72
N GLN A 489 3.61 -18.51 7.57
CA GLN A 489 4.31 -19.18 6.48
C GLN A 489 5.82 -19.12 6.69
N LYS A 490 6.50 -20.27 6.57
CA LYS A 490 7.96 -20.34 6.69
C LYS A 490 8.70 -20.00 5.38
N GLY A 491 8.02 -20.03 4.26
CA GLY A 491 8.53 -19.75 2.92
C GLY A 491 7.44 -19.94 1.89
N LEU A 492 7.82 -20.17 0.64
CA LEU A 492 6.85 -20.53 -0.39
C LEU A 492 6.19 -21.86 -0.03
N GLU A 493 4.89 -21.85 0.12
CA GLU A 493 4.10 -23.03 0.50
C GLU A 493 2.99 -23.23 -0.51
N MET A 494 2.66 -24.50 -0.77
CA MET A 494 1.45 -24.90 -1.47
C MET A 494 0.64 -25.82 -0.56
N SER A 495 -0.58 -25.45 -0.26
CA SER A 495 -1.51 -26.24 0.54
C SER A 495 -2.81 -26.47 -0.22
N GLY A 496 -3.55 -27.47 0.23
CA GLY A 496 -4.82 -27.81 -0.35
C GLY A 496 -5.46 -29.00 0.34
N TRP A 497 -6.52 -29.52 -0.27
CA TRP A 497 -7.20 -30.71 0.20
C TRP A 497 -7.61 -31.62 -0.95
N VAL A 498 -7.77 -32.89 -0.62
CA VAL A 498 -8.19 -33.92 -1.53
C VAL A 498 -9.60 -34.40 -1.16
N LYS A 499 -10.49 -34.41 -2.14
CA LYS A 499 -11.83 -34.95 -2.00
C LYS A 499 -11.86 -36.37 -2.52
N TYR A 500 -12.17 -37.29 -1.64
CA TYR A 500 -12.36 -38.71 -1.97
C TYR A 500 -13.86 -39.04 -2.12
N PRO A 501 -14.23 -39.91 -3.04
CA PRO A 501 -15.62 -40.34 -3.21
C PRO A 501 -16.17 -41.12 -2.00
N ASP A 502 -15.31 -41.89 -1.35
CA ASP A 502 -15.64 -42.66 -0.15
C ASP A 502 -15.00 -42.10 1.12
N LYS A 503 -15.78 -42.09 2.21
CA LYS A 503 -15.33 -41.58 3.53
C LYS A 503 -14.27 -42.46 4.20
N LYS A 504 -13.93 -43.64 3.62
CA LYS A 504 -13.02 -44.60 4.20
C LYS A 504 -11.59 -44.40 3.72
N LYS A 505 -10.66 -44.22 4.65
CA LYS A 505 -9.18 -44.16 4.50
C LYS A 505 -8.62 -42.97 3.68
N LYS A 506 -8.61 -41.81 4.29
CA LYS A 506 -7.92 -40.63 3.75
C LYS A 506 -6.45 -40.53 4.25
N ASP A 507 -6.17 -41.08 5.42
CA ASP A 507 -4.95 -40.89 6.18
C ASP A 507 -3.78 -41.71 5.63
N GLY A 508 -2.58 -41.07 5.55
CA GLY A 508 -1.34 -41.72 5.18
C GLY A 508 -1.08 -41.90 3.69
N ARG A 509 -1.98 -41.47 2.79
CA ARG A 509 -1.71 -41.49 1.34
C ARG A 509 -0.73 -40.37 0.98
N LEU A 510 0.15 -40.67 0.03
CA LEU A 510 1.13 -39.71 -0.45
C LEU A 510 0.58 -38.92 -1.64
N ILE A 511 0.78 -37.61 -1.61
CA ILE A 511 0.62 -36.72 -2.75
C ILE A 511 2.00 -36.21 -3.18
N SER A 512 2.25 -36.26 -4.47
CA SER A 512 3.50 -35.81 -5.10
C SER A 512 3.24 -34.52 -5.88
N LEU A 513 4.21 -33.61 -5.83
CA LEU A 513 4.22 -32.36 -6.59
C LEU A 513 5.49 -32.31 -7.41
N ALA A 514 5.38 -32.32 -8.74
CA ALA A 514 6.47 -32.11 -9.67
C ALA A 514 6.42 -30.68 -10.22
N THR A 515 7.53 -29.96 -10.16
CA THR A 515 7.67 -28.63 -10.75
C THR A 515 8.52 -28.69 -12.01
N PHE A 516 8.20 -27.82 -13.00
CA PHE A 516 8.87 -27.77 -14.30
C PHE A 516 9.46 -26.38 -14.52
N GLY A 517 10.58 -26.29 -15.20
CA GLY A 517 11.26 -25.00 -15.48
C GLY A 517 12.78 -25.12 -15.32
N LYS A 518 13.46 -24.00 -15.03
CA LYS A 518 14.92 -23.96 -14.85
C LYS A 518 15.42 -24.86 -13.71
N ASN A 519 14.65 -24.95 -12.62
CA ASN A 519 14.99 -25.72 -11.44
C ASN A 519 13.85 -26.71 -11.14
N PRO A 520 13.76 -27.83 -11.91
CA PRO A 520 12.72 -28.82 -11.65
C PRO A 520 12.94 -29.48 -10.29
N ALA A 521 11.86 -29.77 -9.59
CA ALA A 521 11.88 -30.41 -8.28
C ALA A 521 10.69 -31.36 -8.12
N LEU A 522 10.90 -32.39 -7.29
CA LEU A 522 9.86 -33.33 -6.90
C LEU A 522 9.72 -33.27 -5.38
N TYR A 523 8.50 -33.00 -4.93
CA TYR A 523 8.12 -32.98 -3.52
C TYR A 523 7.11 -34.08 -3.26
N GLN A 524 7.11 -34.60 -2.03
CA GLN A 524 6.16 -35.59 -1.59
C GLN A 524 5.76 -35.31 -0.14
N THR A 525 4.48 -35.40 0.16
CA THR A 525 3.95 -35.24 1.51
C THR A 525 2.78 -36.17 1.75
N ALA A 526 2.51 -36.47 3.02
CA ALA A 526 1.35 -37.26 3.40
C ALA A 526 0.09 -36.38 3.49
N ILE A 527 -1.04 -36.96 3.11
CA ILE A 527 -2.36 -36.38 3.27
C ILE A 527 -2.86 -36.71 4.67
N ASP A 528 -3.33 -35.71 5.42
CA ASP A 528 -3.87 -35.91 6.77
C ASP A 528 -5.29 -36.54 6.77
N SER A 529 -5.79 -36.85 7.97
CA SER A 529 -7.13 -37.46 8.17
C SER A 529 -8.29 -36.59 7.67
N LEU A 530 -8.08 -35.28 7.53
CA LEU A 530 -9.06 -34.34 6.96
C LEU A 530 -8.93 -34.22 5.45
N GLY A 531 -7.93 -34.89 4.86
CA GLY A 531 -7.64 -34.82 3.43
C GLY A 531 -6.74 -33.65 3.04
N ARG A 532 -6.10 -32.93 3.98
CA ARG A 532 -5.27 -31.77 3.72
C ARG A 532 -3.83 -32.19 3.45
N PHE A 533 -3.14 -31.37 2.65
CA PHE A 533 -1.71 -31.50 2.38
C PHE A 533 -1.05 -30.13 2.36
N ARG A 534 0.26 -30.11 2.62
CA ARG A 534 1.10 -28.92 2.55
C ARG A 534 2.49 -29.28 2.04
N PHE A 535 2.97 -28.52 1.06
CA PHE A 535 4.34 -28.56 0.58
C PHE A 535 5.06 -27.28 0.97
N LEU A 536 6.28 -27.40 1.48
CA LEU A 536 7.22 -26.31 1.58
C LEU A 536 8.12 -26.36 0.35
N LEU A 537 8.11 -25.28 -0.43
CA LEU A 537 8.79 -25.20 -1.71
C LEU A 537 10.16 -24.57 -1.59
N ASN A 538 11.03 -24.84 -2.54
CA ASN A 538 12.30 -24.15 -2.65
C ASN A 538 12.07 -22.65 -2.94
N ASN A 539 12.96 -21.81 -2.38
CA ASN A 539 12.89 -20.35 -2.59
C ASN A 539 13.48 -19.98 -3.97
N ASN A 540 12.74 -20.31 -5.03
CA ASN A 540 13.09 -19.94 -6.39
C ASN A 540 12.54 -18.57 -6.73
N TYR A 541 13.28 -17.81 -7.54
CA TYR A 541 12.92 -16.47 -8.00
C TYR A 541 12.56 -16.52 -9.49
N GLY A 542 11.56 -15.78 -9.88
CA GLY A 542 11.19 -15.65 -11.29
C GLY A 542 9.68 -15.63 -11.55
N ALA A 543 9.32 -15.91 -12.80
CA ALA A 543 7.93 -16.05 -13.22
C ALA A 543 7.29 -17.34 -12.65
N PRO A 544 5.96 -17.41 -12.56
CA PRO A 544 5.26 -18.60 -12.12
C PRO A 544 5.67 -19.83 -12.95
N ILE A 545 5.87 -20.96 -12.28
CA ILE A 545 6.29 -22.22 -12.93
C ILE A 545 5.15 -23.22 -12.97
N LYS A 546 5.13 -24.03 -14.04
CA LYS A 546 4.17 -25.11 -14.18
C LYS A 546 4.45 -26.21 -13.15
N ALA A 547 3.39 -26.74 -12.55
CA ALA A 547 3.44 -27.81 -11.56
C ALA A 547 2.36 -28.86 -11.80
N LEU A 548 2.67 -30.10 -11.45
CA LEU A 548 1.77 -31.22 -11.53
C LEU A 548 1.68 -31.88 -10.15
N LEU A 549 0.49 -31.89 -9.58
CA LEU A 549 0.19 -32.71 -8.41
C LEU A 549 -0.36 -34.07 -8.86
N SER A 550 0.04 -35.12 -8.16
CA SER A 550 -0.43 -36.49 -8.41
C SER A 550 -0.51 -37.28 -7.11
N ILE A 551 -1.60 -38.01 -6.94
CA ILE A 551 -1.75 -38.93 -5.80
C ILE A 551 -1.18 -40.29 -6.23
N ALA A 552 -0.28 -40.82 -5.39
CA ALA A 552 0.26 -42.15 -5.60
C ALA A 552 -0.81 -43.22 -5.37
N GLU A 553 -0.86 -44.18 -6.29
CA GLU A 553 -1.62 -45.42 -6.25
C GLU A 553 -3.05 -45.42 -5.67
N SER A 554 -4.04 -45.38 -6.56
CA SER A 554 -5.33 -45.99 -6.29
C SER A 554 -5.92 -46.53 -7.60
N SER A 555 -6.49 -47.71 -7.57
CA SER A 555 -7.33 -48.27 -8.65
C SER A 555 -8.58 -47.41 -8.93
N GLU A 556 -8.83 -46.38 -8.11
CA GLU A 556 -9.97 -45.49 -8.15
C GLU A 556 -9.60 -44.02 -8.49
N LYS A 557 -8.47 -43.79 -9.20
CA LYS A 557 -8.04 -42.44 -9.63
C LYS A 557 -9.14 -41.58 -10.27
N SER A 558 -10.12 -42.24 -10.89
CA SER A 558 -11.17 -41.56 -11.65
C SER A 558 -12.18 -40.74 -10.83
N LYS A 559 -12.11 -40.79 -9.50
CA LYS A 559 -13.08 -40.10 -8.62
C LYS A 559 -12.40 -39.20 -7.55
N ILE A 560 -11.12 -38.94 -7.67
CA ILE A 560 -10.37 -38.13 -6.69
C ILE A 560 -10.13 -36.75 -7.26
N ASP A 561 -10.58 -35.72 -6.56
CA ASP A 561 -10.34 -34.31 -6.92
C ASP A 561 -9.35 -33.69 -5.96
N ILE A 562 -8.40 -32.91 -6.49
CA ILE A 562 -7.40 -32.15 -5.75
C ILE A 562 -7.78 -30.67 -5.82
N PHE A 563 -7.90 -30.04 -4.67
CA PHE A 563 -8.18 -28.61 -4.54
C PHE A 563 -6.98 -27.89 -3.91
N LEU A 564 -6.66 -26.71 -4.40
CA LEU A 564 -5.61 -25.87 -3.82
C LEU A 564 -6.24 -24.79 -2.93
N GLU A 565 -5.61 -24.55 -1.81
CA GLU A 565 -5.87 -23.40 -0.97
C GLU A 565 -5.15 -22.21 -1.59
N ARG A 566 -5.90 -21.22 -2.03
CA ARG A 566 -5.34 -19.99 -2.63
C ARG A 566 -5.08 -18.96 -1.55
N HIS A 567 -3.97 -18.25 -1.68
CA HIS A 567 -3.75 -17.08 -0.86
C HIS A 567 -4.85 -16.05 -1.14
N GLN A 568 -5.56 -15.66 -0.10
CA GLN A 568 -6.58 -14.61 -0.21
C GLN A 568 -5.89 -13.26 0.02
N THR A 569 -5.74 -12.49 -1.06
CA THR A 569 -5.27 -11.11 -0.96
C THR A 569 -6.29 -10.28 -0.15
N PRO A 570 -5.87 -9.61 0.91
CA PRO A 570 -6.79 -8.78 1.71
C PRO A 570 -7.47 -7.72 0.85
N LYS A 571 -8.73 -7.40 1.18
CA LYS A 571 -9.47 -6.36 0.48
C LYS A 571 -8.68 -5.04 0.51
N VAL A 572 -8.63 -4.36 -0.62
CA VAL A 572 -7.97 -3.05 -0.72
C VAL A 572 -8.88 -1.98 -0.11
N VAL A 573 -8.35 -1.25 0.88
CA VAL A 573 -8.97 -0.04 1.40
C VAL A 573 -8.07 1.14 1.03
N TYR A 574 -8.39 1.79 -0.07
CA TYR A 574 -7.66 2.96 -0.54
C TYR A 574 -8.32 4.25 0.01
N GLN A 575 -7.56 5.02 0.78
CA GLN A 575 -8.04 6.30 1.32
C GLN A 575 -7.73 7.43 0.35
N ARG A 576 -8.77 7.90 -0.33
CA ARG A 576 -8.67 9.09 -1.18
C ARG A 576 -8.62 10.33 -0.31
N LYS A 577 -7.63 11.18 -0.56
CA LYS A 577 -7.51 12.51 0.05
C LYS A 577 -7.51 13.55 -1.06
N PRO A 578 -8.13 14.72 -0.86
CA PRO A 578 -8.03 15.79 -1.83
C PRO A 578 -6.57 16.23 -1.98
N VAL A 579 -6.13 16.27 -3.22
CA VAL A 579 -4.82 16.86 -3.55
C VAL A 579 -5.02 18.35 -3.68
N VAL A 580 -4.77 19.09 -2.61
CA VAL A 580 -4.74 20.56 -2.67
C VAL A 580 -3.42 20.94 -3.34
N LYS A 581 -3.51 21.52 -4.54
CA LYS A 581 -2.37 21.88 -5.40
C LYS A 581 -1.46 22.94 -4.74
N LYS A 582 -0.58 22.52 -3.84
CA LYS A 582 0.72 23.19 -3.67
C LYS A 582 1.78 22.12 -3.91
N PRO A 583 2.46 22.11 -5.07
CA PRO A 583 3.53 21.15 -5.28
C PRO A 583 4.56 21.38 -4.18
N ASP A 584 4.79 20.35 -3.40
CA ASP A 584 5.82 20.27 -2.40
C ASP A 584 7.20 20.59 -3.02
N LYS A 585 8.13 21.13 -2.23
CA LYS A 585 9.49 21.43 -2.66
C LYS A 585 10.19 20.19 -3.22
N VAL A 586 10.03 19.05 -2.55
CA VAL A 586 10.58 17.75 -2.97
C VAL A 586 9.99 17.31 -4.31
N LEU A 587 8.67 17.38 -4.47
CA LEU A 587 7.98 17.05 -5.72
C LEU A 587 8.48 17.91 -6.88
N LYS A 588 8.63 19.22 -6.68
CA LYS A 588 9.15 20.12 -7.70
C LYS A 588 10.59 19.77 -8.09
N ALA A 589 11.46 19.48 -7.12
CA ALA A 589 12.84 19.11 -7.36
C ALA A 589 12.95 17.82 -8.20
N ILE A 590 12.13 16.82 -7.88
CA ILE A 590 12.10 15.53 -8.60
C ILE A 590 11.57 15.71 -10.01
N ILE A 591 10.47 16.45 -10.21
CA ILE A 591 9.95 16.74 -11.56
C ILE A 591 10.98 17.49 -12.41
N TYR A 592 11.68 18.48 -11.81
CA TYR A 592 12.73 19.22 -12.52
C TYR A 592 13.91 18.30 -12.90
N ALA A 593 14.40 17.50 -11.96
CA ALA A 593 15.49 16.56 -12.20
C ALA A 593 15.13 15.53 -13.29
N GLN A 594 13.89 15.06 -13.30
CA GLN A 594 13.42 14.12 -14.31
C GLN A 594 13.32 14.76 -15.71
N LYS A 595 12.81 15.99 -15.82
CA LYS A 595 12.77 16.71 -17.10
C LYS A 595 14.18 16.93 -17.66
N GLU A 596 15.13 17.30 -16.81
CA GLU A 596 16.52 17.50 -17.20
C GLU A 596 17.17 16.19 -17.65
N ARG A 597 16.89 15.10 -16.95
CA ARG A 597 17.35 13.75 -17.35
C ARG A 597 16.84 13.36 -18.73
N VAL A 598 15.55 13.48 -18.99
CA VAL A 598 14.95 13.19 -20.30
C VAL A 598 15.56 14.06 -21.40
N ARG A 599 15.80 15.36 -21.12
CA ARG A 599 16.44 16.28 -22.05
C ARG A 599 17.86 15.84 -22.40
N ILE A 600 18.65 15.46 -21.41
CA ILE A 600 20.04 15.01 -21.59
C ILE A 600 20.10 13.66 -22.30
N ASP A 601 19.26 12.72 -21.90
CA ASP A 601 19.16 11.41 -22.57
C ASP A 601 18.83 11.58 -24.06
N GLY A 602 17.86 12.43 -24.42
CA GLY A 602 17.51 12.73 -25.80
C GLY A 602 18.67 13.39 -26.62
N ILE A 603 19.42 14.29 -26.01
CA ILE A 603 20.61 14.91 -26.65
C ILE A 603 21.70 13.85 -26.85
N PHE A 604 21.95 13.04 -25.85
CA PHE A 604 23.01 12.01 -25.93
C PHE A 604 22.67 10.95 -26.95
N ASP A 605 21.44 10.46 -26.98
CA ASP A 605 20.96 9.48 -27.98
C ASP A 605 21.03 10.04 -29.40
N SER A 606 20.77 11.35 -29.59
CA SER A 606 20.88 12.02 -30.88
C SER A 606 22.32 12.17 -31.36
N LEU A 607 23.27 12.37 -30.44
CA LEU A 607 24.69 12.62 -30.74
C LEU A 607 25.49 11.34 -30.99
N TYR A 608 25.19 10.27 -30.27
CA TYR A 608 25.99 9.06 -30.24
C TYR A 608 25.31 7.86 -30.90
N GLY A 609 24.08 8.00 -31.40
CA GLY A 609 23.39 6.97 -32.18
C GLY A 609 23.24 5.64 -31.46
N VAL A 610 23.16 5.66 -30.15
CA VAL A 610 22.94 4.47 -29.34
C VAL A 610 21.51 4.02 -29.55
N THR A 611 21.33 3.01 -30.40
CA THR A 611 20.06 2.27 -30.43
C THR A 611 19.96 1.58 -29.07
N GLN A 612 19.23 2.15 -28.14
CA GLN A 612 18.79 1.40 -26.97
C GLN A 612 18.04 0.17 -27.49
N LEU A 613 18.62 -1.00 -27.29
CA LEU A 613 17.84 -2.22 -27.34
C LEU A 613 16.84 -2.06 -26.21
N ASP A 614 15.57 -1.89 -26.60
CA ASP A 614 14.48 -1.86 -25.63
C ASP A 614 14.66 -3.03 -24.69
N GLU A 615 14.81 -2.74 -23.42
CA GLU A 615 14.74 -3.75 -22.36
C GLU A 615 13.40 -4.45 -22.58
N VAL A 616 13.42 -5.73 -22.90
CA VAL A 616 12.21 -6.53 -23.08
C VAL A 616 11.60 -6.73 -21.71
N VAL A 617 10.94 -5.67 -21.23
CA VAL A 617 10.08 -5.75 -20.06
C VAL A 617 8.79 -6.41 -20.51
N VAL A 618 8.64 -7.66 -20.17
CA VAL A 618 7.37 -8.37 -20.29
C VAL A 618 6.43 -7.84 -19.23
N SER A 619 5.77 -6.71 -19.50
CA SER A 619 4.59 -6.31 -18.73
C SER A 619 3.37 -7.03 -19.31
N GLU A 620 2.51 -7.55 -18.46
CA GLU A 620 1.31 -8.33 -18.81
C GLU A 620 0.33 -7.62 -19.77
N ASN A 621 0.47 -6.33 -19.99
CA ASN A 621 -0.39 -5.52 -20.85
C ASN A 621 0.31 -4.83 -22.04
N ARG A 622 1.59 -5.07 -22.29
CA ARG A 622 2.22 -4.59 -23.53
C ARG A 622 1.72 -5.42 -24.70
N LEU A 623 1.26 -4.73 -25.74
CA LEU A 623 1.10 -5.29 -27.07
C LEU A 623 2.44 -5.91 -27.49
N THR A 624 2.60 -7.21 -27.25
CA THR A 624 3.76 -7.94 -27.80
C THR A 624 3.71 -7.78 -29.32
N PRO A 625 4.85 -7.81 -30.02
CA PRO A 625 4.85 -7.80 -31.49
C PRO A 625 3.91 -8.87 -32.07
N GLU A 626 3.71 -9.97 -31.34
CA GLU A 626 2.76 -11.03 -31.71
C GLU A 626 1.32 -10.57 -31.49
N LYS A 627 0.98 -9.89 -30.37
CA LYS A 627 -0.35 -9.31 -30.14
C LYS A 627 -0.65 -8.18 -31.13
N ALA A 628 0.33 -7.32 -31.44
CA ALA A 628 0.16 -6.27 -32.43
C ALA A 628 -0.08 -6.86 -33.84
N LYS A 629 0.65 -7.90 -34.21
CA LYS A 629 0.42 -8.65 -35.45
C LYS A 629 -0.95 -9.33 -35.45
N PHE A 630 -1.36 -9.85 -34.32
CA PHE A 630 -2.65 -10.49 -34.08
C PHE A 630 -3.80 -9.50 -34.28
N TYR A 631 -3.78 -8.34 -33.63
CA TYR A 631 -4.83 -7.31 -33.77
C TYR A 631 -4.88 -6.73 -35.21
N LYS A 632 -3.72 -6.60 -35.85
CA LYS A 632 -3.69 -6.20 -37.26
C LYS A 632 -4.43 -7.21 -38.17
N LEU A 633 -4.36 -8.50 -37.86
CA LEU A 633 -4.97 -9.57 -38.64
C LEU A 633 -6.43 -9.83 -38.32
N TYR A 634 -6.86 -9.68 -37.06
CA TYR A 634 -8.19 -10.13 -36.60
C TYR A 634 -9.09 -8.97 -36.19
N GLY A 635 -8.54 -7.82 -35.83
CA GLY A 635 -9.22 -6.70 -35.22
C GLY A 635 -8.84 -6.57 -33.72
N ASP A 636 -9.04 -5.39 -33.17
CA ASP A 636 -8.79 -5.13 -31.75
C ASP A 636 -9.82 -5.84 -30.88
N ALA A 637 -9.44 -6.18 -29.65
CA ALA A 637 -10.36 -6.77 -28.70
C ALA A 637 -11.34 -5.70 -28.18
N ASP A 638 -12.65 -5.96 -28.32
CA ASP A 638 -13.69 -5.09 -27.76
C ASP A 638 -13.86 -5.26 -26.24
N VAL A 639 -13.55 -6.46 -25.75
CA VAL A 639 -13.62 -6.83 -24.35
C VAL A 639 -12.45 -7.72 -24.02
N ILE A 640 -11.80 -7.45 -22.89
CA ILE A 640 -10.73 -8.29 -22.35
C ILE A 640 -11.14 -8.69 -20.93
N ILE A 641 -11.26 -10.00 -20.70
CA ILE A 641 -11.55 -10.60 -19.40
C ILE A 641 -10.24 -11.22 -18.92
N SER A 642 -9.71 -10.74 -17.80
CA SER A 642 -8.46 -11.28 -17.27
C SER A 642 -8.67 -12.67 -16.66
N GLY A 643 -7.64 -13.52 -16.70
CA GLY A 643 -7.69 -14.83 -16.06
C GLY A 643 -7.82 -14.72 -14.53
N GLU A 644 -7.40 -13.63 -13.93
CA GLU A 644 -7.59 -13.34 -12.50
C GLU A 644 -9.07 -13.13 -12.20
N GLU A 645 -9.74 -12.27 -12.96
CA GLU A 645 -11.17 -12.03 -12.84
C GLU A 645 -12.01 -13.31 -13.03
N ILE A 646 -11.60 -14.17 -13.97
CA ILE A 646 -12.27 -15.46 -14.21
C ILE A 646 -12.12 -16.36 -12.98
N ARG A 647 -10.94 -16.44 -12.39
CA ARG A 647 -10.68 -17.25 -11.18
C ARG A 647 -11.42 -16.72 -9.96
N GLU A 648 -11.52 -15.41 -9.78
CA GLU A 648 -12.30 -14.82 -8.67
C GLU A 648 -13.79 -15.20 -8.72
N LYS A 649 -14.32 -15.37 -9.92
CA LYS A 649 -15.71 -15.75 -10.17
C LYS A 649 -15.96 -17.26 -10.14
N GLU A 650 -14.91 -18.07 -10.03
CA GLU A 650 -15.04 -19.52 -9.87
C GLU A 650 -15.67 -19.87 -8.52
N LYS A 651 -16.64 -20.76 -8.54
CA LYS A 651 -17.34 -21.30 -7.35
C LYS A 651 -17.09 -22.80 -7.23
N ASP A 652 -17.30 -23.36 -6.06
CA ASP A 652 -17.11 -24.79 -5.78
C ASP A 652 -17.89 -25.73 -6.72
N TRP A 653 -18.99 -25.23 -7.28
CA TRP A 653 -19.83 -25.96 -8.25
C TRP A 653 -19.45 -25.68 -9.71
N SER A 654 -18.49 -24.84 -10.00
CA SER A 654 -18.03 -24.56 -11.37
C SER A 654 -17.36 -25.80 -11.96
N TYR A 655 -17.74 -26.16 -13.17
CA TYR A 655 -17.23 -27.35 -13.85
C TYR A 655 -16.43 -27.03 -15.12
N GLY A 656 -15.67 -25.97 -15.11
CA GLY A 656 -14.78 -25.49 -16.16
C GLY A 656 -15.14 -24.09 -16.67
N LEU A 657 -14.46 -23.66 -17.71
CA LEU A 657 -14.52 -22.29 -18.18
C LEU A 657 -15.93 -21.83 -18.56
N TYR A 658 -16.67 -22.66 -19.30
CA TYR A 658 -18.00 -22.28 -19.80
C TYR A 658 -19.02 -22.10 -18.67
N SER A 659 -18.89 -22.80 -17.55
CA SER A 659 -19.77 -22.57 -16.41
C SER A 659 -19.57 -21.17 -15.81
N ILE A 660 -18.31 -20.68 -15.74
CA ILE A 660 -18.00 -19.36 -15.25
C ILE A 660 -18.52 -18.29 -16.23
N LEU A 661 -18.27 -18.49 -17.52
CA LEU A 661 -18.73 -17.56 -18.56
C LEU A 661 -20.25 -17.46 -18.59
N LEU A 662 -20.96 -18.57 -18.49
CA LEU A 662 -22.43 -18.62 -18.51
C LEU A 662 -23.05 -17.82 -17.36
N PHE A 663 -22.53 -17.98 -16.14
CA PHE A 663 -23.15 -17.39 -14.95
C PHE A 663 -22.67 -15.97 -14.62
N ASN A 664 -21.51 -15.55 -15.14
CA ASN A 664 -20.94 -14.25 -14.79
C ASN A 664 -20.79 -13.27 -15.96
N TYR A 665 -20.87 -13.74 -17.20
CA TYR A 665 -20.64 -12.93 -18.42
C TYR A 665 -21.76 -13.12 -19.44
N GLY A 666 -22.96 -13.47 -18.99
CA GLY A 666 -24.11 -13.71 -19.85
C GLY A 666 -24.59 -12.50 -20.65
N ASP A 667 -24.17 -11.29 -20.29
CA ASP A 667 -24.36 -10.05 -21.05
C ASP A 667 -23.43 -9.93 -22.27
N GLN A 668 -22.31 -10.64 -22.27
CA GLN A 668 -21.27 -10.59 -23.31
C GLN A 668 -21.14 -11.89 -24.10
N ILE A 669 -21.35 -13.03 -23.43
CA ILE A 669 -21.20 -14.37 -24.00
C ILE A 669 -22.48 -15.18 -23.74
N GLU A 670 -23.01 -15.81 -24.81
CA GLU A 670 -24.09 -16.78 -24.73
C GLU A 670 -23.52 -18.18 -24.91
N ILE A 671 -23.87 -19.12 -24.05
CA ILE A 671 -23.50 -20.54 -24.20
C ILE A 671 -24.70 -21.30 -24.71
N GLU A 672 -24.63 -21.75 -25.94
CA GLU A 672 -25.63 -22.64 -26.54
C GLU A 672 -25.29 -24.10 -26.23
N ARG A 673 -26.29 -24.86 -25.79
CA ARG A 673 -26.14 -26.28 -25.51
C ARG A 673 -26.98 -27.09 -26.48
N PHE A 674 -26.32 -27.98 -27.17
CA PHE A 674 -26.97 -28.91 -28.13
C PHE A 674 -27.44 -30.20 -27.44
N PRO A 675 -28.40 -30.92 -28.05
CA PRO A 675 -28.96 -32.16 -27.45
C PRO A 675 -27.94 -33.28 -27.25
N ASP A 676 -26.89 -33.34 -28.05
CA ASP A 676 -25.78 -34.28 -27.92
C ASP A 676 -24.78 -33.93 -26.80
N GLY A 677 -25.04 -32.85 -26.12
CA GLY A 677 -24.15 -32.33 -25.04
C GLY A 677 -23.05 -31.38 -25.52
N PHE A 678 -22.92 -31.15 -26.81
CA PHE A 678 -21.99 -30.14 -27.35
C PHE A 678 -22.38 -28.74 -26.89
N MET A 679 -21.40 -27.89 -26.58
CA MET A 679 -21.61 -26.52 -26.16
C MET A 679 -20.82 -25.55 -27.02
N LEU A 680 -21.44 -24.46 -27.44
CA LEU A 680 -20.84 -23.43 -28.23
C LEU A 680 -20.99 -22.06 -27.57
N ALA A 681 -19.91 -21.30 -27.49
CA ALA A 681 -19.93 -19.93 -26.99
C ALA A 681 -20.14 -18.96 -28.16
N HIS A 682 -21.06 -18.02 -27.99
CA HIS A 682 -21.34 -16.94 -28.94
C HIS A 682 -21.10 -15.58 -28.27
N VAL A 683 -20.48 -14.66 -29.01
CA VAL A 683 -20.38 -13.28 -28.55
C VAL A 683 -21.70 -12.56 -28.76
N ARG A 684 -22.21 -11.89 -27.73
CA ARG A 684 -23.40 -11.04 -27.83
C ARG A 684 -23.02 -9.66 -28.39
N ALA A 685 -23.49 -9.35 -29.59
CA ALA A 685 -23.22 -8.10 -30.30
C ALA A 685 -24.44 -7.51 -31.03
N GLY A 686 -25.63 -7.71 -30.46
CA GLY A 686 -26.89 -7.19 -30.99
C GLY A 686 -27.64 -8.20 -31.90
N SER A 687 -26.97 -8.84 -32.82
CA SER A 687 -27.49 -9.96 -33.65
C SER A 687 -26.70 -11.24 -33.33
N ARG A 688 -27.30 -12.39 -33.46
CA ARG A 688 -26.66 -13.69 -33.24
C ARG A 688 -25.85 -14.09 -34.48
N GLU A 689 -24.61 -13.62 -34.48
CA GLU A 689 -23.68 -13.92 -35.56
C GLU A 689 -22.73 -15.06 -35.20
N ALA A 690 -22.18 -15.71 -36.22
CA ALA A 690 -21.28 -16.83 -36.03
C ALA A 690 -20.04 -16.42 -35.20
N THR A 691 -19.62 -17.28 -34.28
CA THR A 691 -18.46 -17.03 -33.42
C THR A 691 -17.42 -18.14 -33.64
N LEU A 692 -16.18 -17.77 -33.92
CA LEU A 692 -15.04 -18.66 -33.98
C LEU A 692 -14.26 -18.64 -32.69
N ILE A 693 -13.68 -19.79 -32.32
CA ILE A 693 -12.85 -19.91 -31.12
C ILE A 693 -11.39 -20.00 -31.50
N MET A 694 -10.58 -19.24 -30.81
CA MET A 694 -9.14 -19.21 -30.97
C MET A 694 -8.48 -19.51 -29.64
N VAL A 695 -7.38 -20.26 -29.64
CA VAL A 695 -6.56 -20.52 -28.46
C VAL A 695 -5.11 -20.21 -28.76
N ASP A 696 -4.48 -19.38 -27.94
CA ASP A 696 -3.08 -18.94 -28.10
C ASP A 696 -2.74 -18.43 -29.52
N GLY A 697 -3.65 -17.60 -30.05
CA GLY A 697 -3.47 -16.94 -31.36
C GLY A 697 -3.73 -17.83 -32.56
N LYS A 698 -4.22 -19.05 -32.38
CA LYS A 698 -4.56 -19.99 -33.47
C LYS A 698 -6.04 -20.35 -33.45
N LEU A 699 -6.72 -20.22 -34.58
CA LEU A 699 -8.08 -20.78 -34.72
C LEU A 699 -8.00 -22.28 -34.48
N ILE A 700 -8.87 -22.79 -33.61
CA ILE A 700 -8.98 -24.23 -33.38
C ILE A 700 -10.02 -24.84 -34.29
N PRO A 701 -9.80 -26.06 -34.80
CA PRO A 701 -10.77 -26.74 -35.63
C PRO A 701 -12.02 -27.13 -34.83
N LYS A 702 -13.17 -27.34 -35.47
CA LYS A 702 -14.47 -27.62 -34.84
C LYS A 702 -14.40 -28.78 -33.85
N GLU A 703 -13.65 -29.82 -34.16
CA GLU A 703 -13.50 -31.03 -33.31
C GLU A 703 -12.84 -30.71 -31.96
N GLN A 704 -12.12 -29.60 -31.86
CA GLN A 704 -11.46 -29.16 -30.60
C GLN A 704 -12.36 -28.27 -29.75
N TYR A 705 -13.52 -27.85 -30.25
CA TYR A 705 -14.46 -27.01 -29.48
C TYR A 705 -14.97 -27.73 -28.24
N GLU A 706 -15.08 -29.08 -28.25
CA GLU A 706 -15.49 -29.90 -27.10
C GLU A 706 -14.58 -29.80 -25.89
N PHE A 707 -13.33 -29.36 -26.05
CA PHE A 707 -12.37 -29.23 -24.96
C PHE A 707 -12.47 -27.90 -24.25
N VAL A 708 -13.02 -26.86 -24.88
CA VAL A 708 -13.10 -25.50 -24.35
C VAL A 708 -13.99 -25.38 -23.11
N PRO A 709 -15.19 -26.00 -23.06
CA PRO A 709 -16.05 -25.93 -21.89
C PRO A 709 -15.41 -26.40 -20.60
N SER A 710 -14.52 -27.40 -20.69
CA SER A 710 -13.86 -28.04 -19.54
C SER A 710 -12.47 -27.52 -19.27
N MET A 711 -12.04 -26.45 -19.95
CA MET A 711 -10.76 -25.79 -19.65
C MET A 711 -10.74 -25.34 -18.19
N SER A 712 -9.60 -25.59 -17.52
CA SER A 712 -9.39 -25.07 -16.17
C SER A 712 -9.24 -23.56 -16.19
N PRO A 713 -9.96 -22.80 -15.36
CA PRO A 713 -9.77 -21.36 -15.18
C PRO A 713 -8.35 -20.99 -14.80
N ASP A 714 -7.62 -21.88 -14.14
CA ASP A 714 -6.23 -21.65 -13.72
C ASP A 714 -5.24 -21.49 -14.86
N VAL A 715 -5.51 -22.16 -15.99
CA VAL A 715 -4.63 -22.07 -17.16
C VAL A 715 -4.96 -20.89 -18.05
N VAL A 716 -6.09 -20.22 -17.83
CA VAL A 716 -6.50 -19.05 -18.63
C VAL A 716 -5.72 -17.82 -18.14
N GLU A 717 -5.05 -17.16 -19.08
CA GLU A 717 -4.37 -15.87 -18.88
C GLU A 717 -5.34 -14.72 -19.14
N SER A 718 -6.05 -14.76 -20.28
CA SER A 718 -7.10 -13.82 -20.65
C SER A 718 -8.06 -14.40 -21.68
N ILE A 719 -9.25 -13.83 -21.76
CA ILE A 719 -10.20 -14.04 -22.84
C ILE A 719 -10.44 -12.69 -23.51
N GLU A 720 -10.28 -12.65 -24.81
CA GLU A 720 -10.48 -11.45 -25.62
C GLU A 720 -11.66 -11.68 -26.57
N LEU A 721 -12.63 -10.78 -26.56
CA LEU A 721 -13.80 -10.83 -27.46
C LEU A 721 -13.57 -9.83 -28.59
N ILE A 722 -13.48 -10.32 -29.81
CA ILE A 722 -13.31 -9.50 -31.02
C ILE A 722 -14.63 -9.53 -31.78
N LYS A 723 -15.34 -8.42 -31.79
CA LYS A 723 -16.59 -8.26 -32.54
C LYS A 723 -16.28 -7.90 -34.00
N TYR A 724 -17.03 -8.48 -34.90
CA TYR A 724 -16.89 -8.22 -36.36
C TYR A 724 -15.45 -8.38 -36.86
N ALA A 725 -14.89 -9.55 -36.62
CA ALA A 725 -13.50 -9.88 -36.91
C ALA A 725 -13.17 -9.68 -38.40
N LYS A 726 -12.01 -9.11 -38.71
CA LYS A 726 -11.53 -8.87 -40.07
C LYS A 726 -11.39 -10.17 -40.84
N PHE A 727 -11.80 -10.14 -42.11
CA PHE A 727 -11.74 -11.29 -43.02
C PHE A 727 -12.44 -12.55 -42.48
N PHE A 728 -13.55 -12.39 -41.77
CA PHE A 728 -14.25 -13.48 -41.05
C PHE A 728 -14.62 -14.63 -41.99
N LYS A 729 -15.20 -14.36 -43.15
CA LYS A 729 -15.61 -15.39 -44.13
C LYS A 729 -14.49 -16.37 -44.49
N ARG A 730 -13.29 -15.87 -44.76
CA ARG A 730 -12.12 -16.70 -45.09
C ARG A 730 -11.68 -17.54 -43.88
N ARG A 731 -11.82 -17.01 -42.67
CA ARG A 731 -11.45 -17.70 -41.44
C ARG A 731 -12.47 -18.76 -41.05
N TYR A 732 -13.73 -18.50 -41.32
CA TYR A 732 -14.81 -19.46 -41.12
C TYR A 732 -14.56 -20.74 -41.91
N LEU A 733 -14.16 -20.61 -43.19
CA LEU A 733 -13.78 -21.77 -44.04
C LEU A 733 -12.55 -22.54 -43.50
N THR A 734 -11.65 -21.89 -42.78
CA THR A 734 -10.50 -22.57 -42.13
C THR A 734 -10.95 -23.48 -41.00
N VAL A 735 -12.00 -23.12 -40.30
CA VAL A 735 -12.56 -23.90 -39.18
C VAL A 735 -13.62 -24.90 -39.66
N PHE A 736 -14.40 -24.50 -40.64
CA PHE A 736 -15.52 -25.29 -41.21
C PHE A 736 -15.28 -25.48 -42.74
N PRO A 737 -14.36 -26.35 -43.13
CA PRO A 737 -14.00 -26.49 -44.54
C PRO A 737 -15.12 -27.06 -45.44
N ASP A 738 -16.09 -27.79 -44.84
CA ASP A 738 -17.22 -28.40 -45.54
C ASP A 738 -18.48 -27.50 -45.56
N ALA A 739 -18.37 -26.23 -45.13
CA ALA A 739 -19.49 -25.30 -45.11
C ALA A 739 -19.94 -24.92 -46.53
N ASP A 740 -21.26 -24.83 -46.75
CA ASP A 740 -21.79 -24.33 -48.01
C ASP A 740 -21.37 -22.89 -48.25
N LEU A 741 -20.74 -22.62 -49.40
CA LEU A 741 -20.19 -21.32 -49.76
C LEU A 741 -21.25 -20.19 -49.76
N PHE A 742 -22.52 -20.54 -49.98
CA PHE A 742 -23.64 -19.60 -49.98
C PHE A 742 -24.20 -19.31 -48.60
N GLU A 743 -23.94 -20.18 -47.62
CA GLU A 743 -24.39 -20.03 -46.23
C GLU A 743 -23.32 -19.49 -45.30
N ILE A 744 -22.11 -19.21 -45.78
CA ILE A 744 -21.02 -18.68 -44.96
C ILE A 744 -21.33 -17.25 -44.54
N PRO A 745 -21.33 -16.96 -43.23
CA PRO A 745 -21.54 -15.61 -42.71
C PRO A 745 -20.44 -14.63 -43.20
N ASP A 746 -20.86 -13.49 -43.69
CA ASP A 746 -19.92 -12.43 -44.11
C ASP A 746 -19.26 -11.74 -42.92
N LEU A 747 -19.98 -11.65 -41.76
CA LEU A 747 -19.55 -11.04 -40.51
C LEU A 747 -19.65 -12.10 -39.40
N GLY A 748 -18.83 -11.95 -38.40
CA GLY A 748 -18.86 -12.77 -37.19
C GLY A 748 -17.79 -12.37 -36.19
N HIS A 749 -17.74 -13.11 -35.10
CA HIS A 749 -16.97 -12.79 -33.92
C HIS A 749 -15.88 -13.83 -33.65
N ILE A 750 -14.87 -13.44 -32.87
CA ILE A 750 -13.84 -14.36 -32.37
C ILE A 750 -13.79 -14.24 -30.84
N ILE A 751 -13.79 -15.40 -30.18
CA ILE A 751 -13.40 -15.53 -28.76
C ILE A 751 -11.96 -16.03 -28.78
N SER A 752 -11.01 -15.18 -28.38
CA SER A 752 -9.59 -15.53 -28.28
C SER A 752 -9.23 -15.83 -26.84
N ILE A 753 -8.90 -17.08 -26.56
CA ILE A 753 -8.49 -17.56 -25.24
C ILE A 753 -6.96 -17.63 -25.22
N HIS A 754 -6.34 -16.89 -24.34
CA HIS A 754 -4.90 -16.96 -24.11
C HIS A 754 -4.64 -17.83 -22.89
N THR A 755 -3.72 -18.80 -23.04
CA THR A 755 -3.38 -19.71 -21.95
C THR A 755 -2.00 -19.40 -21.39
N LYS A 756 -1.85 -19.51 -20.07
CA LYS A 756 -0.57 -19.35 -19.39
C LYS A 756 0.45 -20.36 -19.94
N GLY A 757 1.56 -19.85 -20.43
CA GLY A 757 2.61 -20.67 -21.03
C GLY A 757 2.26 -21.22 -22.43
N LYS A 758 1.22 -20.70 -23.08
CA LYS A 758 0.78 -21.10 -24.45
C LYS A 758 0.57 -22.63 -24.55
N VAL A 759 -0.12 -23.22 -23.58
CA VAL A 759 -0.33 -24.69 -23.51
C VAL A 759 -1.36 -25.20 -24.52
N GLY A 760 -2.10 -24.31 -25.20
CA GLY A 760 -3.12 -24.65 -26.17
C GLY A 760 -4.30 -25.41 -25.58
N VAL A 761 -5.29 -25.75 -26.42
CA VAL A 761 -6.50 -26.44 -25.99
C VAL A 761 -6.22 -27.83 -25.40
N HIS A 762 -5.24 -28.55 -25.88
CA HIS A 762 -4.90 -29.90 -25.41
C HIS A 762 -4.12 -29.88 -24.07
N GLY A 763 -3.30 -28.85 -23.83
CA GLY A 763 -2.62 -28.65 -22.55
C GLY A 763 -3.54 -28.18 -21.45
N ALA A 764 -4.71 -27.65 -21.81
CA ALA A 764 -5.75 -27.19 -20.92
C ALA A 764 -6.80 -28.27 -20.57
N LYS A 765 -6.61 -29.52 -21.02
CA LYS A 765 -7.52 -30.63 -20.69
C LYS A 765 -7.69 -30.75 -19.19
N ARG A 766 -8.90 -31.15 -18.78
CA ARG A 766 -9.19 -31.53 -17.39
C ARG A 766 -8.12 -32.53 -16.95
N ALA A 767 -7.51 -32.27 -15.82
CA ALA A 767 -6.46 -33.12 -15.28
C ALA A 767 -6.97 -34.58 -15.23
N THR A 768 -6.11 -35.54 -15.56
CA THR A 768 -6.41 -36.94 -15.31
C THR A 768 -6.84 -37.08 -13.88
N PRO A 769 -7.94 -37.78 -13.58
CA PRO A 769 -8.42 -37.98 -12.20
C PRO A 769 -7.30 -38.35 -11.26
N GLY A 770 -7.27 -37.71 -10.08
CA GLY A 770 -6.16 -37.84 -9.13
C GLY A 770 -4.89 -37.07 -9.51
N THR A 771 -4.97 -36.19 -10.54
CA THR A 771 -3.88 -35.26 -10.88
C THR A 771 -4.43 -33.85 -11.06
N LEU A 772 -3.59 -32.84 -10.80
CA LEU A 772 -3.90 -31.43 -11.01
C LEU A 772 -2.68 -30.73 -11.59
N THR A 773 -2.83 -30.12 -12.75
CA THR A 773 -1.82 -29.21 -13.31
C THR A 773 -2.16 -27.78 -12.91
N THR A 774 -1.19 -27.06 -12.43
CA THR A 774 -1.33 -25.68 -11.95
C THR A 774 -0.05 -24.89 -12.21
N PHE A 775 -0.08 -23.60 -11.86
CA PHE A 775 1.11 -22.77 -11.79
C PHE A 775 1.38 -22.38 -10.35
N ILE A 776 2.66 -22.34 -9.98
CA ILE A 776 3.14 -21.95 -8.66
C ILE A 776 3.83 -20.61 -8.80
N GLU A 777 3.42 -19.64 -8.01
CA GLU A 777 4.12 -18.37 -7.87
C GLU A 777 5.51 -18.60 -7.27
N GLN A 778 6.48 -17.83 -7.73
CA GLN A 778 7.83 -17.80 -7.21
C GLN A 778 8.10 -16.50 -6.48
N LEU A 779 9.20 -16.46 -5.72
CA LEU A 779 9.66 -15.19 -5.16
C LEU A 779 9.94 -14.19 -6.28
N SER A 780 9.60 -12.95 -6.04
CA SER A 780 9.83 -11.88 -7.00
C SER A 780 11.33 -11.72 -7.28
N PRO A 781 11.74 -11.54 -8.54
CA PRO A 781 13.14 -11.34 -8.87
C PRO A 781 13.75 -10.20 -8.06
N ILE A 782 14.98 -10.43 -7.60
CA ILE A 782 15.77 -9.42 -6.90
C ILE A 782 16.50 -8.61 -7.97
N LYS A 783 16.30 -7.30 -7.93
CA LYS A 783 17.07 -6.32 -8.71
C LYS A 783 18.24 -5.85 -7.84
N GLU A 784 19.42 -5.74 -8.41
CA GLU A 784 20.58 -5.14 -7.72
C GLU A 784 20.61 -3.63 -7.99
N PHE A 785 20.95 -2.86 -6.94
CA PHE A 785 21.14 -1.42 -7.11
C PHE A 785 22.43 -1.16 -7.89
N TYR A 786 22.28 -0.65 -9.10
CA TYR A 786 23.42 -0.30 -9.92
C TYR A 786 24.04 1.02 -9.44
N ALA A 787 25.30 0.94 -9.04
CA ALA A 787 26.14 2.09 -8.69
C ALA A 787 27.37 2.12 -9.59
N PRO A 788 27.50 3.07 -10.54
CA PRO A 788 28.68 3.18 -11.39
C PRO A 788 29.94 3.36 -10.57
N LYS A 789 31.04 2.73 -11.02
CA LYS A 789 32.39 2.91 -10.46
C LYS A 789 33.23 3.72 -11.44
N TYR A 790 33.71 4.88 -11.02
CA TYR A 790 34.43 5.81 -11.89
C TYR A 790 35.95 5.70 -11.82
N ASP A 791 36.48 4.77 -11.02
CA ASP A 791 37.92 4.46 -10.91
C ASP A 791 38.40 3.42 -11.93
N THR A 792 37.51 2.75 -12.63
CA THR A 792 37.82 1.76 -13.65
C THR A 792 37.98 2.43 -15.02
N SER A 793 38.84 1.87 -15.89
CA SER A 793 39.21 2.40 -17.20
C SER A 793 38.14 2.31 -18.31
N ASP A 794 36.95 1.88 -18.00
CA ASP A 794 35.88 1.70 -18.97
C ASP A 794 35.31 3.05 -19.39
N THR A 795 35.60 3.43 -20.66
CA THR A 795 35.47 4.80 -21.15
C THR A 795 34.11 5.16 -21.75
N ALA A 796 33.27 4.18 -22.05
CA ALA A 796 32.01 4.41 -22.76
C ALA A 796 30.97 5.23 -21.93
N ASP A 797 30.90 5.02 -20.62
CA ASP A 797 29.95 5.72 -19.73
C ASP A 797 30.42 7.08 -19.21
N ARG A 798 31.69 7.47 -19.47
CA ARG A 798 32.26 8.71 -18.91
C ARG A 798 31.66 9.99 -19.50
N ASN A 799 31.15 9.94 -20.70
CA ASN A 799 30.61 11.12 -21.40
C ASN A 799 29.14 11.40 -21.06
N LYS A 800 28.38 10.40 -20.59
CA LYS A 800 26.99 10.61 -20.20
C LYS A 800 26.92 11.20 -18.79
N PRO A 801 26.22 12.32 -18.59
CA PRO A 801 25.99 12.87 -17.26
C PRO A 801 25.25 11.90 -16.34
N ASP A 802 25.79 11.70 -15.13
CA ASP A 802 25.13 10.91 -14.09
C ASP A 802 24.24 11.80 -13.21
N LEU A 803 22.96 11.86 -13.54
CA LEU A 803 21.98 12.70 -12.86
C LEU A 803 21.19 11.96 -11.77
N ARG A 804 21.73 10.88 -11.22
CA ARG A 804 21.07 10.18 -10.11
C ARG A 804 21.01 11.04 -8.87
N SER A 805 19.85 11.16 -8.28
CA SER A 805 19.68 11.74 -6.94
C SER A 805 19.97 10.74 -5.81
N LEU A 806 19.60 9.46 -6.01
CA LEU A 806 19.95 8.35 -5.13
C LEU A 806 21.29 7.77 -5.61
N VAL A 807 22.37 8.04 -4.89
CA VAL A 807 23.72 7.61 -5.27
C VAL A 807 24.13 6.30 -4.60
N HIS A 808 23.50 5.95 -3.49
CA HIS A 808 23.76 4.70 -2.78
C HIS A 808 22.49 4.13 -2.16
N TRP A 809 22.35 2.81 -2.25
CA TRP A 809 21.34 2.01 -1.59
C TRP A 809 21.90 0.65 -1.23
N THR A 810 21.93 0.32 0.05
CA THR A 810 22.35 -1.00 0.52
C THR A 810 21.23 -1.62 1.33
N PRO A 811 20.68 -2.80 0.94
CA PRO A 811 19.78 -3.57 1.78
C PRO A 811 20.40 -3.88 3.14
N PHE A 812 19.61 -4.39 4.09
CA PHE A 812 20.11 -4.76 5.39
C PHE A 812 21.32 -5.71 5.30
N PHE A 813 22.39 -5.32 5.96
CA PHE A 813 23.64 -6.09 6.08
C PHE A 813 24.07 -6.20 7.55
N ASP A 814 24.92 -7.18 7.85
CA ASP A 814 25.43 -7.40 9.19
C ASP A 814 26.70 -6.58 9.42
N LEU A 815 26.90 -6.09 10.65
CA LEU A 815 28.15 -5.46 11.06
C LEU A 815 29.22 -6.51 11.33
N ASP A 816 30.48 -6.12 11.20
CA ASP A 816 31.62 -6.92 11.58
C ASP A 816 31.76 -7.09 13.12
N ALA A 817 32.71 -7.91 13.55
CA ALA A 817 32.97 -8.15 14.96
C ALA A 817 33.42 -6.90 15.75
N SER A 818 33.90 -5.86 15.05
CA SER A 818 34.26 -4.54 15.63
C SER A 818 33.06 -3.60 15.73
N ARG A 819 31.86 -4.05 15.32
CA ARG A 819 30.61 -3.25 15.25
C ARG A 819 30.69 -2.09 14.29
N THR A 820 31.51 -2.24 13.28
CA THR A 820 31.68 -1.23 12.24
C THR A 820 31.36 -1.82 10.87
N ALA A 821 31.03 -0.95 9.95
CA ALA A 821 31.01 -1.25 8.52
C ALA A 821 31.59 -0.06 7.76
N THR A 822 32.30 -0.37 6.69
CA THR A 822 32.76 0.65 5.75
C THR A 822 32.07 0.42 4.41
N LEU A 823 31.40 1.45 3.92
CA LEU A 823 30.71 1.47 2.63
C LEU A 823 31.40 2.47 1.72
N GLN A 824 31.61 2.08 0.48
CA GLN A 824 32.16 2.97 -0.55
C GLN A 824 31.13 3.12 -1.66
N PHE A 825 30.88 4.34 -2.09
CA PHE A 825 30.02 4.64 -3.23
C PHE A 825 30.51 5.88 -3.96
N TYR A 826 30.06 6.04 -5.19
CA TYR A 826 30.47 7.17 -6.05
C TYR A 826 29.33 8.17 -6.20
N ASN A 827 29.68 9.46 -6.10
CA ASN A 827 28.74 10.54 -6.36
C ASN A 827 28.41 10.61 -7.86
N GLY A 828 27.28 11.23 -8.18
CA GLY A 828 26.91 11.58 -9.55
C GLY A 828 27.47 12.95 -9.95
N ASP A 829 26.91 13.51 -11.03
CA ASP A 829 27.26 14.85 -11.53
C ASP A 829 26.37 15.96 -10.94
N VAL A 830 25.33 15.63 -10.19
CA VAL A 830 24.44 16.60 -9.56
C VAL A 830 25.17 17.23 -8.37
N LEU A 831 25.34 18.57 -8.41
CA LEU A 831 25.94 19.33 -7.33
C LEU A 831 24.93 19.63 -6.22
N GLY A 832 25.42 19.81 -4.99
CA GLY A 832 24.62 20.22 -3.85
C GLY A 832 24.85 19.37 -2.61
N ALA A 833 23.98 19.55 -1.64
CA ALA A 833 24.00 18.80 -0.40
C ALA A 833 23.36 17.42 -0.57
N TYR A 834 24.01 16.42 -0.03
CA TYR A 834 23.55 15.05 0.06
C TYR A 834 23.41 14.65 1.52
N VAL A 835 22.48 13.77 1.78
CA VAL A 835 22.28 13.17 3.10
C VAL A 835 22.47 11.66 3.03
N ILE A 836 23.29 11.16 3.92
CA ILE A 836 23.45 9.72 4.20
C ILE A 836 22.49 9.39 5.33
N ILE A 837 21.67 8.38 5.15
CA ILE A 837 20.69 7.90 6.13
C ILE A 837 21.07 6.49 6.48
N VAL A 838 21.20 6.23 7.78
CA VAL A 838 21.51 4.90 8.31
C VAL A 838 20.49 4.55 9.36
N GLU A 839 19.88 3.38 9.20
CA GLU A 839 18.98 2.79 10.19
C GLU A 839 19.51 1.42 10.62
N ALA A 840 19.31 1.09 11.88
CA ALA A 840 19.76 -0.18 12.42
C ALA A 840 18.71 -0.80 13.34
N ILE A 841 18.70 -2.14 13.38
CA ILE A 841 17.92 -2.91 14.34
C ILE A 841 18.76 -4.07 14.87
N SER A 842 18.77 -4.24 16.22
CA SER A 842 19.43 -5.37 16.83
C SER A 842 18.53 -6.60 16.93
N GLU A 843 19.11 -7.76 17.17
CA GLU A 843 18.36 -9.00 17.44
C GLU A 843 17.48 -8.90 18.69
N ASN A 844 17.78 -7.96 19.60
CA ASN A 844 16.99 -7.67 20.80
C ASN A 844 15.91 -6.61 20.59
N GLY A 845 15.76 -6.08 19.36
CA GLY A 845 14.72 -5.11 19.01
C GLY A 845 15.10 -3.66 19.30
N LEU A 846 16.35 -3.38 19.69
CA LEU A 846 16.83 -1.99 19.80
C LEU A 846 17.00 -1.39 18.41
N MET A 847 16.59 -0.14 18.25
CA MET A 847 16.60 0.56 16.96
C MET A 847 17.47 1.80 17.02
N GLY A 848 18.17 2.08 15.92
CA GLY A 848 19.00 3.26 15.75
C GLY A 848 18.70 3.99 14.45
N TYR A 849 18.88 5.30 14.46
CA TYR A 849 18.79 6.17 13.30
C TYR A 849 19.87 7.22 13.38
N ALA A 850 20.54 7.49 12.26
CA ALA A 850 21.48 8.59 12.15
C ALA A 850 21.52 9.15 10.73
N GLU A 851 21.79 10.44 10.62
CA GLU A 851 22.00 11.16 9.37
C GLU A 851 23.37 11.82 9.34
N LYS A 852 23.95 11.90 8.16
CA LYS A 852 25.20 12.62 7.90
C LYS A 852 25.11 13.37 6.57
N SER A 853 25.19 14.69 6.61
CA SER A 853 25.24 15.51 5.40
C SER A 853 26.67 15.65 4.90
N TYR A 854 26.83 15.74 3.58
CA TYR A 854 28.05 16.09 2.88
C TYR A 854 27.72 16.88 1.61
N GLU A 855 28.68 17.46 0.96
CA GLU A 855 28.49 18.27 -0.25
C GLU A 855 29.23 17.71 -1.45
N VAL A 856 28.59 17.78 -2.62
CA VAL A 856 29.22 17.56 -3.92
C VAL A 856 29.42 18.91 -4.60
N ARG A 857 30.68 19.25 -4.90
CA ARG A 857 31.08 20.55 -5.46
C ARG A 857 31.93 20.37 -6.72
N ASP A 858 32.00 21.42 -7.55
CA ASP A 858 32.96 21.43 -8.66
C ASP A 858 34.39 21.60 -8.13
N GLU A 859 35.32 20.81 -8.65
CA GLU A 859 36.76 20.92 -8.28
C GLU A 859 37.36 22.30 -8.59
N ALA A 860 36.83 23.02 -9.59
CA ALA A 860 37.25 24.38 -9.96
C ALA A 860 37.00 25.44 -8.87
N SER A 861 36.08 25.20 -7.92
CA SER A 861 35.74 26.14 -6.84
C SER A 861 36.66 26.04 -5.61
N GLN A 862 37.53 25.03 -5.56
CA GLN A 862 38.51 24.88 -4.46
C GLN A 862 39.82 25.74 -4.65
N GLY A 863 40.05 26.27 -5.84
CA GLY A 863 41.25 27.07 -6.16
C GLY A 863 41.18 28.57 -5.83
N LEU A 864 40.01 29.09 -5.45
CA LEU A 864 39.79 30.54 -5.27
C LEU A 864 39.73 30.99 -3.79
N LYS A 865 40.03 30.11 -2.82
CA LYS A 865 40.20 30.48 -1.40
C LYS A 865 41.59 30.07 -0.91
N ARG A 866 42.62 30.75 -1.43
CA ARG A 866 43.94 30.88 -0.80
C ARG A 866 44.32 32.33 -0.75
#